data_cf5f8bc4b205fa01621c69c0afc4836b
#
_entry.id   cf5f8bc4b205fa01621c69c0afc4836b
#
_cell.length_a   1.000
_cell.length_b   1.000
_cell.length_c   1.000
_cell.angle_alpha   90.00
_cell.angle_beta   90.00
_cell.angle_gamma   90.00
#
_symmetry.space_group_name_H-M   'P 1'
#
loop_
_entity.id
_entity.type
_entity.pdbx_description
1 polymer ?
#
loop_
_entity_poly.entity_id
_entity_poly.type
_entity_poly.pdbx_seq_one_letter_code
_entity_poly.pdbx_strand_id
1 'polypeptide(L)'
;MGYEGALVLEPKRAFYETPIVTLDFNSLYPSVEIAWDMSHETYVTDPKYMDLPDYHYRTLEFAEVKEKIKTGKILTTTFATAKKNIDPKTKSQIQGKSGIVGTILANLLGARKIAKKNMKKFPEKRQVYNGQQKALKVTANSIYGQLGSGVSPISCVPIAAATTCGGRELLTLAKDHMEREFKPITMALYNAWLINDLDKVNEILDKELEDRDNDEFIESMKETLLEVYKDYTINPTVAYGDTDSNFNNLRLKNKKTKIMPKNYWARCMCMKLGHIAEKLIKIRLPYPNNMAFEKVIQPLALMEKKNYLGYRYEDTPDEYDFMIMGFKLKRRDSSIVFQKVVGKAISMSLKECNAVAGLEFLRTELKRIVDGEYEIYNFVTSRLLKAKYKGYKIETDEDYIENEESESVEDINEKIKGITKEMSVEDLGHKIKTGSPEFRKRVIEIQEAGDLENYQKKLFRAGAIGEWHWYDVIGAPAHVTLCQRMRARDPGNAPQMNTRIPYVYIVKDDNKGMLLGEQIEHPDYINAHDIKVNYLYYITNQIRNPATQFFELINNDVHDIFTNIINDENKANEEMFTKISKTKTQKLFSSYGFRFDSDTDDDNDVVSKYITKVAEENKNKIKKMKKVCKRSNVTKNNKSTSCS
;
A
#
# COMPACT_ATOMS: atom_id res chain seq x y z
N MET A 1 -20.73 9.26 -11.72
CA MET A 1 -19.70 9.36 -12.76
C MET A 1 -18.35 9.18 -12.09
N GLY A 2 -17.54 8.23 -12.53
CA GLY A 2 -16.16 8.06 -12.07
C GLY A 2 -15.18 8.64 -13.09
N TYR A 3 -14.02 9.02 -12.64
CA TYR A 3 -12.94 9.60 -13.46
C TYR A 3 -11.58 9.07 -13.06
N GLU A 4 -10.59 9.23 -13.93
CA GLU A 4 -9.23 8.80 -13.70
C GLU A 4 -8.55 9.66 -12.61
N GLY A 5 -8.00 9.02 -11.58
CA GLY A 5 -7.32 9.70 -10.49
C GLY A 5 -5.90 10.17 -10.83
N ALA A 6 -5.08 10.36 -9.81
CA ALA A 6 -3.68 10.75 -9.94
C ALA A 6 -2.85 9.76 -10.77
N LEU A 7 -1.84 10.27 -11.47
CA LEU A 7 -0.84 9.45 -12.13
C LEU A 7 0.17 8.92 -11.12
N VAL A 8 0.38 7.61 -11.15
CA VAL A 8 1.50 6.96 -10.47
C VAL A 8 2.29 6.22 -11.55
N LEU A 9 3.49 6.68 -11.83
CA LEU A 9 4.37 6.08 -12.83
C LEU A 9 4.74 4.65 -12.42
N GLU A 10 5.01 3.80 -13.42
CA GLU A 10 5.56 2.48 -13.13
C GLU A 10 6.96 2.61 -12.54
N PRO A 11 7.23 2.02 -11.37
CA PRO A 11 8.55 2.07 -10.76
C PRO A 11 9.55 1.25 -11.58
N LYS A 12 10.70 1.83 -11.87
CA LYS A 12 11.86 1.07 -12.36
C LYS A 12 12.47 0.34 -11.15
N ARG A 13 11.95 -0.84 -10.84
CA ARG A 13 12.30 -1.66 -9.66
C ARG A 13 13.80 -1.93 -9.62
N ALA A 14 14.46 -1.48 -8.58
CA ALA A 14 15.89 -1.71 -8.36
C ALA A 14 16.32 -1.30 -6.95
N PHE A 15 17.48 -1.77 -6.57
CA PHE A 15 18.25 -1.23 -5.44
C PHE A 15 19.21 -0.17 -5.97
N TYR A 16 18.90 1.10 -5.74
CA TYR A 16 19.69 2.23 -6.18
C TYR A 16 20.71 2.61 -5.09
N GLU A 17 21.96 2.33 -5.34
CA GLU A 17 23.06 2.72 -4.43
C GLU A 17 23.51 4.16 -4.66
N THR A 18 23.23 4.72 -5.83
CA THR A 18 23.50 6.11 -6.19
C THR A 18 22.43 7.05 -5.67
N PRO A 19 22.75 8.34 -5.41
CA PRO A 19 21.76 9.28 -4.93
C PRO A 19 20.61 9.48 -5.91
N ILE A 20 19.38 9.45 -5.41
CA ILE A 20 18.14 9.74 -6.13
C ILE A 20 17.60 11.07 -5.68
N VAL A 21 17.47 12.02 -6.59
CA VAL A 21 16.94 13.37 -6.34
C VAL A 21 15.42 13.34 -6.40
N THR A 22 14.75 13.80 -5.34
CA THR A 22 13.29 13.93 -5.31
C THR A 22 12.89 15.39 -5.50
N LEU A 23 12.08 15.63 -6.52
CA LEU A 23 11.38 16.90 -6.75
C LEU A 23 9.90 16.68 -6.44
N ASP A 24 9.25 17.65 -5.77
CA ASP A 24 7.87 17.55 -5.31
C ASP A 24 7.08 18.82 -5.61
N PHE A 25 5.84 18.68 -6.09
CA PHE A 25 4.98 19.83 -6.35
C PHE A 25 4.43 20.45 -5.07
N ASN A 26 4.59 21.73 -4.93
CA ASN A 26 4.03 22.49 -3.82
C ASN A 26 2.50 22.63 -3.95
N SER A 27 1.72 21.73 -3.27
CA SER A 27 0.25 21.77 -3.29
C SER A 27 -0.32 21.66 -4.71
N LEU A 28 0.02 20.58 -5.42
CA LEU A 28 -0.30 20.37 -6.86
C LEU A 28 -1.76 20.71 -7.19
N TYR A 29 -2.74 20.05 -6.59
CA TYR A 29 -4.15 20.22 -6.97
C TYR A 29 -4.68 21.64 -6.74
N PRO A 30 -4.46 22.28 -5.56
CA PRO A 30 -4.79 23.69 -5.40
C PRO A 30 -4.13 24.61 -6.43
N SER A 31 -2.87 24.34 -6.78
CA SER A 31 -2.14 25.15 -7.76
C SER A 31 -2.66 24.95 -9.19
N VAL A 32 -3.06 23.73 -9.55
CA VAL A 32 -3.72 23.40 -10.81
C VAL A 32 -5.07 24.13 -10.94
N GLU A 33 -5.88 24.06 -9.88
CA GLU A 33 -7.19 24.74 -9.86
C GLU A 33 -7.06 26.26 -9.99
N ILE A 34 -6.04 26.86 -9.41
CA ILE A 34 -5.75 28.29 -9.57
C ILE A 34 -5.25 28.59 -10.98
N ALA A 35 -4.26 27.82 -11.47
CA ALA A 35 -3.59 28.08 -12.74
C ALA A 35 -4.55 28.10 -13.94
N TRP A 36 -5.55 27.26 -13.93
CA TRP A 36 -6.53 27.12 -15.00
C TRP A 36 -7.94 27.58 -14.62
N ASP A 37 -8.03 28.35 -13.53
CA ASP A 37 -9.27 28.98 -13.08
C ASP A 37 -10.46 28.00 -12.96
N MET A 38 -10.19 26.84 -12.35
CA MET A 38 -11.17 25.76 -12.22
C MET A 38 -12.17 26.07 -11.11
N SER A 39 -13.30 26.66 -11.48
CA SER A 39 -14.36 27.07 -10.55
C SER A 39 -15.73 26.82 -11.18
N HIS A 40 -16.79 26.79 -10.38
CA HIS A 40 -18.14 26.51 -10.86
C HIS A 40 -18.61 27.54 -11.89
N GLU A 41 -18.30 28.81 -11.68
CA GLU A 41 -18.69 29.93 -12.54
C GLU A 41 -17.84 30.05 -13.81
N THR A 42 -16.66 29.43 -13.84
CA THR A 42 -15.79 29.40 -15.01
C THR A 42 -15.97 28.15 -15.85
N TYR A 43 -16.64 27.14 -15.32
CA TYR A 43 -16.93 25.88 -16.02
C TYR A 43 -18.01 26.09 -17.10
N VAL A 44 -17.65 25.85 -18.34
CA VAL A 44 -18.52 26.00 -19.50
C VAL A 44 -19.41 24.76 -19.65
N THR A 45 -20.71 24.93 -19.39
CA THR A 45 -21.70 23.85 -19.47
C THR A 45 -22.52 23.86 -20.77
N ASP A 46 -22.61 25.01 -21.43
CA ASP A 46 -23.41 25.21 -22.66
C ASP A 46 -22.48 25.64 -23.82
N PRO A 47 -22.48 24.93 -24.96
CA PRO A 47 -21.66 25.26 -26.13
C PRO A 47 -21.80 26.70 -26.66
N LYS A 48 -22.93 27.37 -26.41
CA LYS A 48 -23.12 28.77 -26.81
C LYS A 48 -22.16 29.77 -26.16
N TYR A 49 -21.53 29.38 -25.04
CA TYR A 49 -20.52 30.17 -24.35
C TYR A 49 -19.09 29.82 -24.75
N MET A 50 -18.91 28.98 -25.77
CA MET A 50 -17.60 28.71 -26.34
C MET A 50 -17.22 29.80 -27.36
N ASP A 51 -15.91 30.00 -27.52
CA ASP A 51 -15.30 30.89 -28.49
C ASP A 51 -15.68 32.40 -28.39
N LEU A 52 -16.07 32.84 -27.21
CA LEU A 52 -16.30 34.27 -26.99
C LEU A 52 -14.97 35.06 -27.09
N PRO A 53 -14.95 36.22 -27.79
CA PRO A 53 -13.70 36.90 -28.17
C PRO A 53 -12.87 37.39 -27.00
N ASP A 54 -13.49 37.69 -25.85
CA ASP A 54 -12.83 38.23 -24.66
C ASP A 54 -12.40 37.16 -23.65
N TYR A 55 -12.56 35.89 -24.01
CA TYR A 55 -12.23 34.78 -23.12
C TYR A 55 -11.14 33.88 -23.71
N HIS A 56 -10.36 33.31 -22.80
CA HIS A 56 -9.43 32.22 -23.06
C HIS A 56 -10.06 30.92 -22.54
N TYR A 57 -9.97 29.84 -23.33
CA TYR A 57 -10.55 28.54 -22.98
C TYR A 57 -9.46 27.52 -22.72
N ARG A 58 -9.59 26.81 -21.62
CA ARG A 58 -8.78 25.64 -21.30
C ARG A 58 -9.65 24.39 -21.28
N THR A 59 -9.46 23.52 -22.25
CA THR A 59 -10.14 22.22 -22.32
C THR A 59 -9.22 21.13 -21.85
N LEU A 60 -9.75 20.25 -21.02
CA LEU A 60 -9.06 19.07 -20.49
C LEU A 60 -9.85 17.82 -20.85
N GLU A 61 -9.13 16.80 -21.30
CA GLU A 61 -9.69 15.53 -21.74
C GLU A 61 -9.28 14.42 -20.77
N PHE A 62 -10.23 13.60 -20.34
CA PHE A 62 -9.96 12.50 -19.44
C PHE A 62 -10.87 11.30 -19.71
N ALA A 63 -10.39 10.10 -19.35
CA ALA A 63 -11.15 8.88 -19.53
C ALA A 63 -12.28 8.75 -18.50
N GLU A 64 -13.48 8.36 -18.95
CA GLU A 64 -14.56 7.93 -18.06
C GLU A 64 -14.18 6.60 -17.39
N VAL A 65 -14.46 6.50 -16.08
CA VAL A 65 -14.23 5.29 -15.29
C VAL A 65 -15.55 4.84 -14.68
N LYS A 66 -15.94 3.57 -14.89
CA LYS A 66 -17.07 2.90 -14.21
C LYS A 66 -16.54 1.64 -13.53
N GLU A 67 -16.93 1.44 -12.28
CA GLU A 67 -16.51 0.26 -11.50
C GLU A 67 -14.99 0.00 -11.53
N LYS A 68 -14.18 1.09 -11.50
CA LYS A 68 -12.71 1.09 -11.60
C LYS A 68 -12.14 0.67 -12.96
N ILE A 69 -12.96 0.54 -13.99
CA ILE A 69 -12.56 0.18 -15.35
C ILE A 69 -12.73 1.40 -16.26
N LYS A 70 -11.73 1.67 -17.12
CA LYS A 70 -11.86 2.71 -18.15
C LYS A 70 -12.84 2.24 -19.22
N THR A 71 -13.87 3.05 -19.49
CA THR A 71 -14.94 2.69 -20.45
C THR A 71 -14.54 2.89 -21.92
N GLY A 72 -13.37 3.49 -22.18
CA GLY A 72 -12.95 3.93 -23.51
C GLY A 72 -13.57 5.26 -23.96
N LYS A 73 -14.56 5.79 -23.23
CA LYS A 73 -15.15 7.09 -23.51
C LYS A 73 -14.27 8.22 -22.98
N ILE A 74 -13.97 9.19 -23.84
CA ILE A 74 -13.28 10.43 -23.46
C ILE A 74 -14.33 11.48 -23.10
N LEU A 75 -14.15 12.09 -21.96
CA LEU A 75 -14.94 13.22 -21.46
C LEU A 75 -14.09 14.48 -21.53
N THR A 76 -14.73 15.61 -21.79
CA THR A 76 -14.09 16.92 -21.86
C THR A 76 -14.67 17.86 -20.81
N THR A 77 -13.83 18.72 -20.27
CA THR A 77 -14.24 19.81 -19.36
C THR A 77 -13.52 21.07 -19.79
N THR A 78 -14.27 22.14 -20.04
CA THR A 78 -13.72 23.41 -20.50
C THR A 78 -13.97 24.50 -19.45
N PHE A 79 -12.96 25.31 -19.20
CA PHE A 79 -13.01 26.48 -18.35
C PHE A 79 -12.76 27.73 -19.18
N ALA A 80 -13.51 28.79 -18.92
CA ALA A 80 -13.42 30.09 -19.58
C ALA A 80 -12.88 31.15 -18.61
N THR A 81 -11.78 31.80 -18.97
CA THR A 81 -11.16 32.86 -18.18
C THR A 81 -11.04 34.12 -19.01
N ALA A 82 -11.43 35.27 -18.49
CA ALA A 82 -11.30 36.54 -19.20
C ALA A 82 -9.85 36.83 -19.60
N LYS A 83 -9.58 37.19 -20.86
CA LYS A 83 -8.22 37.42 -21.41
C LYS A 83 -7.40 38.41 -20.59
N LYS A 84 -8.05 39.49 -20.07
CA LYS A 84 -7.42 40.45 -19.17
C LYS A 84 -6.90 39.88 -17.86
N ASN A 85 -7.31 38.67 -17.50
CA ASN A 85 -6.91 37.96 -16.28
C ASN A 85 -5.85 36.88 -16.54
N ILE A 86 -5.37 36.74 -17.78
CA ILE A 86 -4.34 35.75 -18.16
C ILE A 86 -3.02 36.47 -18.41
N ASP A 87 -1.94 35.94 -17.84
CA ASP A 87 -0.59 36.38 -18.10
C ASP A 87 -0.18 36.02 -19.53
N PRO A 88 0.25 37.01 -20.35
CA PRO A 88 0.60 36.74 -21.74
C PRO A 88 1.78 35.78 -21.93
N LYS A 89 2.74 35.76 -20.96
CA LYS A 89 3.94 34.92 -21.03
C LYS A 89 3.68 33.50 -20.56
N THR A 90 3.12 33.37 -19.36
CA THR A 90 2.91 32.06 -18.72
C THR A 90 1.61 31.37 -19.14
N LYS A 91 0.70 32.09 -19.83
CA LYS A 91 -0.65 31.61 -20.19
C LYS A 91 -1.48 31.11 -19.01
N SER A 92 -1.10 31.49 -17.80
CA SER A 92 -1.76 31.13 -16.55
C SER A 92 -2.50 32.29 -15.94
N GLN A 93 -3.36 32.00 -14.96
CA GLN A 93 -4.17 32.98 -14.27
C GLN A 93 -3.33 34.00 -13.50
N ILE A 94 -3.58 35.28 -13.67
CA ILE A 94 -2.94 36.34 -12.89
C ILE A 94 -3.41 36.26 -11.43
N GLN A 95 -2.48 36.33 -10.49
CA GLN A 95 -2.77 36.26 -9.07
C GLN A 95 -3.85 37.27 -8.64
N GLY A 96 -4.86 36.80 -7.90
CA GLY A 96 -5.95 37.61 -7.38
C GLY A 96 -7.07 37.94 -8.38
N LYS A 97 -7.03 37.34 -9.58
CA LYS A 97 -8.07 37.50 -10.62
C LYS A 97 -8.72 36.15 -10.99
N SER A 98 -8.73 35.21 -10.07
CA SER A 98 -9.35 33.90 -10.23
C SER A 98 -10.84 33.94 -9.89
N GLY A 99 -11.56 32.93 -10.34
CA GLY A 99 -12.88 32.58 -9.86
C GLY A 99 -12.91 32.30 -8.35
N ILE A 100 -14.08 32.00 -7.82
CA ILE A 100 -14.30 31.84 -6.37
C ILE A 100 -13.37 30.78 -5.77
N VAL A 101 -13.32 29.57 -6.37
CA VAL A 101 -12.48 28.46 -5.87
C VAL A 101 -11.01 28.86 -5.92
N GLY A 102 -10.54 29.38 -7.05
CA GLY A 102 -9.16 29.83 -7.21
C GLY A 102 -8.78 30.94 -6.22
N THR A 103 -9.68 31.88 -5.96
CA THR A 103 -9.48 32.96 -4.97
C THR A 103 -9.34 32.42 -3.56
N ILE A 104 -10.21 31.50 -3.15
CA ILE A 104 -10.14 30.85 -1.82
C ILE A 104 -8.81 30.10 -1.67
N LEU A 105 -8.44 29.32 -2.69
CA LEU A 105 -7.19 28.55 -2.68
C LEU A 105 -5.95 29.44 -2.63
N ALA A 106 -5.92 30.54 -3.41
CA ALA A 106 -4.81 31.49 -3.40
C ALA A 106 -4.64 32.13 -2.01
N ASN A 107 -5.75 32.50 -1.34
CA ASN A 107 -5.72 33.04 0.01
C ASN A 107 -5.20 32.01 1.03
N LEU A 108 -5.64 30.75 0.95
CA LEU A 108 -5.16 29.67 1.83
C LEU A 108 -3.67 29.39 1.63
N LEU A 109 -3.19 29.31 0.37
CA LEU A 109 -1.78 29.11 0.07
C LEU A 109 -0.92 30.31 0.47
N GLY A 110 -1.42 31.54 0.30
CA GLY A 110 -0.78 32.77 0.77
C GLY A 110 -0.62 32.79 2.29
N ALA A 111 -1.69 32.50 3.02
CA ALA A 111 -1.67 32.40 4.49
C ALA A 111 -0.70 31.30 4.96
N ARG A 112 -0.65 30.15 4.26
CA ARG A 112 0.31 29.08 4.55
C ARG A 112 1.76 29.54 4.34
N LYS A 113 2.05 30.28 3.27
CA LYS A 113 3.38 30.84 3.01
C LYS A 113 3.82 31.79 4.13
N ILE A 114 2.90 32.64 4.62
CA ILE A 114 3.13 33.53 5.76
C ILE A 114 3.40 32.71 7.04
N ALA A 115 2.59 31.69 7.33
CA ALA A 115 2.79 30.83 8.50
C ALA A 115 4.17 30.14 8.47
N LYS A 116 4.60 29.61 7.29
CA LYS A 116 5.94 29.03 7.11
C LYS A 116 7.06 30.08 7.33
N LYS A 117 6.89 31.33 6.85
CA LYS A 117 7.85 32.42 7.08
C LYS A 117 7.94 32.76 8.56
N ASN A 118 6.79 32.86 9.24
CA ASN A 118 6.74 33.15 10.67
C ASN A 118 7.35 32.01 11.51
N MET A 119 7.20 30.76 11.11
CA MET A 119 7.83 29.59 11.76
C MET A 119 9.37 29.70 11.77
N LYS A 120 9.97 30.27 10.72
CA LYS A 120 11.41 30.55 10.66
C LYS A 120 11.80 31.79 11.46
N LYS A 121 10.95 32.84 11.41
CA LYS A 121 11.22 34.14 12.07
C LYS A 121 11.06 34.09 13.59
N PHE A 122 10.17 33.23 14.11
CA PHE A 122 9.82 33.13 15.53
C PHE A 122 9.99 31.69 16.03
N PRO A 123 11.24 31.23 16.32
CA PRO A 123 11.53 29.85 16.74
C PRO A 123 10.74 29.41 17.98
N GLU A 124 10.49 30.34 18.92
CA GLU A 124 9.73 30.10 20.16
C GLU A 124 8.26 29.74 19.91
N LYS A 125 7.69 30.19 18.77
CA LYS A 125 6.32 29.88 18.32
C LYS A 125 6.25 28.87 17.21
N ARG A 126 7.38 28.16 16.93
CA ARG A 126 7.50 27.23 15.82
C ARG A 126 6.40 26.17 15.79
N GLN A 127 6.01 25.62 16.95
CA GLN A 127 4.96 24.61 17.04
C GLN A 127 3.59 25.15 16.63
N VAL A 128 3.25 26.38 17.05
CA VAL A 128 1.97 27.04 16.71
C VAL A 128 1.88 27.29 15.20
N TYR A 129 2.90 27.91 14.62
CA TYR A 129 2.94 28.16 13.18
C TYR A 129 3.00 26.86 12.35
N ASN A 130 3.64 25.81 12.88
CA ASN A 130 3.61 24.49 12.25
C ASN A 130 2.21 23.88 12.27
N GLY A 131 1.47 24.01 13.37
CA GLY A 131 0.06 23.62 13.44
C GLY A 131 -0.79 24.39 12.42
N GLN A 132 -0.64 25.72 12.38
CA GLN A 132 -1.35 26.59 11.45
C GLN A 132 -1.08 26.25 9.98
N GLN A 133 0.21 26.11 9.57
CA GLN A 133 0.54 25.77 8.18
C GLN A 133 0.04 24.38 7.77
N LYS A 134 -0.01 23.41 8.72
CA LYS A 134 -0.57 22.07 8.47
C LYS A 134 -2.08 22.15 8.28
N ALA A 135 -2.80 22.88 9.13
CA ALA A 135 -4.24 23.09 8.99
C ALA A 135 -4.58 23.70 7.63
N LEU A 136 -3.90 24.79 7.24
CA LEU A 136 -4.08 25.46 5.95
C LEU A 136 -3.78 24.51 4.77
N LYS A 137 -2.73 23.65 4.88
CA LYS A 137 -2.45 22.62 3.87
C LYS A 137 -3.61 21.64 3.73
N VAL A 138 -4.14 21.13 4.84
CA VAL A 138 -5.25 20.17 4.84
C VAL A 138 -6.50 20.82 4.25
N THR A 139 -6.85 22.03 4.66
CA THR A 139 -8.01 22.76 4.15
C THR A 139 -7.93 22.99 2.65
N ALA A 140 -6.78 23.49 2.14
CA ALA A 140 -6.60 23.69 0.70
C ALA A 140 -6.72 22.39 -0.11
N ASN A 141 -6.07 21.31 0.35
CA ASN A 141 -6.11 20.03 -0.36
C ASN A 141 -7.48 19.31 -0.22
N SER A 142 -8.31 19.66 0.78
CA SER A 142 -9.63 19.06 0.95
C SER A 142 -10.67 19.58 -0.05
N ILE A 143 -10.47 20.76 -0.64
CA ILE A 143 -11.39 21.35 -1.62
C ILE A 143 -11.57 20.43 -2.81
N TYR A 144 -10.50 19.92 -3.39
CA TYR A 144 -10.55 18.88 -4.43
C TYR A 144 -11.42 17.68 -4.01
N GLY A 145 -11.23 17.17 -2.79
CA GLY A 145 -12.02 16.06 -2.25
C GLY A 145 -13.51 16.40 -2.10
N GLN A 146 -13.84 17.64 -1.72
CA GLN A 146 -15.22 18.10 -1.65
C GLN A 146 -15.85 18.25 -3.04
N LEU A 147 -15.12 18.77 -4.01
CA LEU A 147 -15.57 18.86 -5.42
C LEU A 147 -15.88 17.48 -6.01
N GLY A 148 -15.08 16.45 -5.68
CA GLY A 148 -15.28 15.08 -6.16
C GLY A 148 -16.29 14.23 -5.37
N SER A 149 -16.78 14.73 -4.23
CA SER A 149 -17.68 13.98 -3.35
C SER A 149 -19.14 14.21 -3.70
N GLY A 150 -19.88 13.14 -3.99
CA GLY A 150 -21.31 13.22 -4.35
C GLY A 150 -22.24 13.73 -3.22
N VAL A 151 -21.77 13.79 -1.97
CA VAL A 151 -22.53 14.28 -0.81
C VAL A 151 -22.14 15.68 -0.40
N SER A 152 -21.17 16.30 -1.05
CA SER A 152 -20.70 17.63 -0.73
C SER A 152 -21.62 18.70 -1.34
N PRO A 153 -21.94 19.80 -0.61
CA PRO A 153 -22.72 20.91 -1.16
C PRO A 153 -22.03 21.66 -2.31
N ILE A 154 -20.70 21.55 -2.42
CA ILE A 154 -19.91 22.15 -3.52
C ILE A 154 -19.49 21.08 -4.56
N SER A 155 -20.17 19.94 -4.61
CA SER A 155 -19.82 18.85 -5.54
C SER A 155 -19.88 19.32 -6.99
N CYS A 156 -18.76 19.13 -7.71
CA CYS A 156 -18.67 19.29 -9.17
C CYS A 156 -17.64 18.31 -9.71
N VAL A 157 -18.09 17.10 -9.99
CA VAL A 157 -17.23 15.99 -10.46
C VAL A 157 -16.40 16.35 -11.71
N PRO A 158 -16.92 17.10 -12.71
CA PRO A 158 -16.11 17.56 -13.84
C PRO A 158 -14.89 18.40 -13.43
N ILE A 159 -15.02 19.29 -12.44
CA ILE A 159 -13.88 20.08 -11.94
C ILE A 159 -12.85 19.17 -11.27
N ALA A 160 -13.30 18.25 -10.41
CA ALA A 160 -12.39 17.30 -9.76
C ALA A 160 -11.67 16.39 -10.76
N ALA A 161 -12.35 15.95 -11.82
CA ALA A 161 -11.75 15.17 -12.90
C ALA A 161 -10.70 15.98 -13.68
N ALA A 162 -11.01 17.25 -13.99
CA ALA A 162 -10.08 18.17 -14.63
C ALA A 162 -8.85 18.44 -13.77
N THR A 163 -9.02 18.60 -12.44
CA THR A 163 -7.91 18.78 -11.48
C THR A 163 -6.93 17.61 -11.54
N THR A 164 -7.43 16.37 -11.51
CA THR A 164 -6.55 15.20 -11.61
C THR A 164 -5.91 15.07 -12.99
N CYS A 165 -6.62 15.44 -14.06
CA CYS A 165 -6.09 15.49 -15.42
C CYS A 165 -4.91 16.47 -15.51
N GLY A 166 -5.10 17.68 -15.02
CA GLY A 166 -4.03 18.69 -14.96
C GLY A 166 -2.82 18.25 -14.14
N GLY A 167 -3.07 17.59 -13.01
CA GLY A 167 -1.99 17.00 -12.21
C GLY A 167 -1.19 15.95 -12.97
N ARG A 168 -1.84 15.10 -13.79
CA ARG A 168 -1.15 14.12 -14.65
C ARG A 168 -0.32 14.81 -15.74
N GLU A 169 -0.86 15.85 -16.39
CA GLU A 169 -0.12 16.63 -17.37
C GLU A 169 1.16 17.23 -16.79
N LEU A 170 1.07 17.88 -15.63
CA LEU A 170 2.21 18.53 -15.01
C LEU A 170 3.26 17.52 -14.53
N LEU A 171 2.86 16.38 -13.98
CA LEU A 171 3.79 15.33 -13.60
C LEU A 171 4.53 14.75 -14.82
N THR A 172 3.81 14.59 -15.95
CA THR A 172 4.40 14.13 -17.21
C THR A 172 5.38 15.17 -17.76
N LEU A 173 5.00 16.45 -17.75
CA LEU A 173 5.87 17.56 -18.14
C LEU A 173 7.16 17.58 -17.30
N ALA A 174 7.03 17.42 -15.98
CA ALA A 174 8.18 17.39 -15.09
C ALA A 174 9.12 16.19 -15.39
N LYS A 175 8.54 15.03 -15.70
CA LYS A 175 9.30 13.85 -16.12
C LYS A 175 10.05 14.13 -17.44
N ASP A 176 9.35 14.66 -18.45
CA ASP A 176 9.94 14.93 -19.75
C ASP A 176 11.03 16.01 -19.70
N HIS A 177 10.84 17.04 -18.87
CA HIS A 177 11.89 18.04 -18.59
C HIS A 177 13.14 17.38 -18.03
N MET A 178 13.02 16.53 -17.01
CA MET A 178 14.19 15.88 -16.42
C MET A 178 14.89 14.92 -17.40
N GLU A 179 14.13 14.13 -18.15
CA GLU A 179 14.72 13.11 -19.02
C GLU A 179 15.25 13.66 -20.34
N ARG A 180 14.66 14.75 -20.88
CA ARG A 180 14.97 15.26 -22.23
C ARG A 180 15.64 16.62 -22.27
N GLU A 181 15.30 17.55 -21.36
CA GLU A 181 15.72 18.95 -21.43
C GLU A 181 16.82 19.30 -20.44
N PHE A 182 16.79 18.76 -19.21
CA PHE A 182 17.72 19.13 -18.15
C PHE A 182 19.20 18.98 -18.55
N LYS A 183 19.57 17.86 -19.16
CA LYS A 183 20.95 17.63 -19.60
C LYS A 183 21.36 18.56 -20.74
N PRO A 184 20.62 18.73 -21.84
CA PRO A 184 20.95 19.71 -22.88
C PRO A 184 21.16 21.13 -22.35
N ILE A 185 20.28 21.62 -21.50
CA ILE A 185 20.36 22.97 -20.93
C ILE A 185 21.62 23.13 -20.08
N THR A 186 21.84 22.23 -19.13
CA THR A 186 23.01 22.29 -18.23
C THR A 186 24.30 22.08 -18.97
N MET A 187 24.35 21.30 -20.04
CA MET A 187 25.50 21.11 -20.89
C MET A 187 25.79 22.37 -21.73
N ALA A 188 24.74 23.03 -22.26
CA ALA A 188 24.92 24.29 -23.01
C ALA A 188 25.49 25.40 -22.11
N LEU A 189 24.97 25.54 -20.89
CA LEU A 189 25.49 26.46 -19.89
C LEU A 189 26.96 26.16 -19.53
N TYR A 190 27.27 24.88 -19.27
CA TYR A 190 28.65 24.45 -19.00
C TYR A 190 29.61 24.86 -20.13
N ASN A 191 29.26 24.56 -21.38
CA ASN A 191 30.10 24.85 -22.53
C ASN A 191 30.30 26.37 -22.71
N ALA A 192 29.23 27.17 -22.55
CA ALA A 192 29.33 28.63 -22.66
C ALA A 192 30.21 29.23 -21.53
N TRP A 193 30.08 28.75 -20.30
CA TRP A 193 30.97 29.19 -19.20
C TRP A 193 32.43 28.73 -19.38
N LEU A 194 32.62 27.52 -19.93
CA LEU A 194 33.98 26.98 -20.15
C LEU A 194 34.80 27.84 -21.12
N ILE A 195 34.16 28.41 -22.15
CA ILE A 195 34.78 29.28 -23.14
C ILE A 195 34.61 30.76 -22.81
N ASN A 196 34.00 31.10 -21.67
CA ASN A 196 33.73 32.47 -21.22
C ASN A 196 32.86 33.29 -22.20
N ASP A 197 31.93 32.62 -22.89
CA ASP A 197 30.95 33.26 -23.78
C ASP A 197 29.74 33.75 -22.95
N LEU A 198 29.88 34.96 -22.41
CA LEU A 198 28.87 35.56 -21.52
C LEU A 198 27.58 35.91 -22.27
N ASP A 199 27.64 36.24 -23.55
CA ASP A 199 26.44 36.54 -24.34
C ASP A 199 25.57 35.30 -24.48
N LYS A 200 26.20 34.18 -24.78
CA LYS A 200 25.49 32.89 -24.84
C LYS A 200 24.97 32.42 -23.50
N VAL A 201 25.70 32.61 -22.43
CA VAL A 201 25.23 32.35 -21.06
C VAL A 201 23.96 33.15 -20.80
N ASN A 202 24.00 34.45 -21.09
CA ASN A 202 22.85 35.33 -20.87
C ASN A 202 21.63 34.93 -21.71
N GLU A 203 21.84 34.61 -22.98
CA GLU A 203 20.75 34.09 -23.85
C GLU A 203 20.06 32.85 -23.26
N ILE A 204 20.83 31.88 -22.74
CA ILE A 204 20.30 30.68 -22.16
C ILE A 204 19.60 30.98 -20.83
N LEU A 205 20.19 31.80 -19.97
CA LEU A 205 19.56 32.15 -18.68
C LEU A 205 18.27 32.94 -18.86
N ASP A 206 18.21 33.88 -19.83
CA ASP A 206 17.00 34.64 -20.16
C ASP A 206 15.86 33.73 -20.64
N LYS A 207 16.22 32.67 -21.34
CA LYS A 207 15.26 31.69 -21.84
C LYS A 207 14.82 30.67 -20.79
N GLU A 208 15.70 30.27 -19.90
CA GLU A 208 15.53 29.09 -19.04
C GLU A 208 15.29 29.43 -17.56
N LEU A 209 15.47 30.69 -17.12
CA LEU A 209 15.21 31.14 -15.76
C LEU A 209 14.16 32.24 -15.70
N GLU A 210 13.21 32.11 -14.76
CA GLU A 210 12.19 33.12 -14.49
C GLU A 210 12.73 34.27 -13.61
N ASP A 211 13.54 33.93 -12.59
CA ASP A 211 14.12 34.87 -11.61
C ASP A 211 15.64 34.99 -11.88
N ARG A 212 16.04 35.93 -12.70
CA ARG A 212 17.44 36.14 -13.05
C ARG A 212 18.21 36.98 -12.00
N ASP A 213 17.53 37.71 -11.13
CA ASP A 213 18.13 38.67 -10.19
C ASP A 213 18.86 38.01 -8.98
N ASN A 214 19.11 36.70 -9.04
CA ASN A 214 19.82 35.97 -7.97
C ASN A 214 21.24 35.58 -8.42
N ASP A 215 22.17 36.54 -8.40
CA ASP A 215 23.55 36.35 -8.78
C ASP A 215 24.26 35.25 -7.96
N GLU A 216 23.94 35.12 -6.67
CA GLU A 216 24.49 34.06 -5.79
C GLU A 216 24.10 32.67 -6.29
N PHE A 217 22.85 32.49 -6.70
CA PHE A 217 22.40 31.24 -7.26
C PHE A 217 23.07 30.93 -8.61
N ILE A 218 23.21 31.92 -9.48
CA ILE A 218 23.87 31.76 -10.80
C ILE A 218 25.33 31.37 -10.64
N GLU A 219 26.07 32.01 -9.72
CA GLU A 219 27.45 31.64 -9.45
C GLU A 219 27.58 30.23 -8.85
N SER A 220 26.73 29.87 -7.90
CA SER A 220 26.64 28.50 -7.34
C SER A 220 26.31 27.46 -8.42
N MET A 221 25.42 27.79 -9.37
CA MET A 221 25.09 26.92 -10.50
C MET A 221 26.29 26.75 -11.42
N LYS A 222 27.00 27.82 -11.76
CA LYS A 222 28.20 27.81 -12.58
C LYS A 222 29.29 26.93 -11.95
N GLU A 223 29.61 27.15 -10.67
CA GLU A 223 30.59 26.33 -9.94
C GLU A 223 30.20 24.85 -9.98
N THR A 224 28.91 24.53 -9.70
CA THR A 224 28.41 23.16 -9.68
C THR A 224 28.53 22.49 -11.05
N LEU A 225 28.14 23.17 -12.13
CA LEU A 225 28.18 22.60 -13.48
C LEU A 225 29.64 22.46 -13.97
N LEU A 226 30.51 23.41 -13.66
CA LEU A 226 31.95 23.31 -13.99
C LEU A 226 32.60 22.14 -13.25
N GLU A 227 32.32 21.96 -11.96
CA GLU A 227 32.81 20.84 -11.16
C GLU A 227 32.31 19.49 -11.69
N VAL A 228 31.00 19.37 -11.91
CA VAL A 228 30.37 18.09 -12.35
C VAL A 228 30.86 17.74 -13.77
N TYR A 229 30.68 18.63 -14.72
CA TYR A 229 30.99 18.32 -16.12
C TYR A 229 32.49 18.27 -16.45
N LYS A 230 33.40 18.66 -15.55
CA LYS A 230 34.82 18.41 -15.70
C LYS A 230 35.15 16.94 -15.85
N ASP A 231 34.70 16.13 -14.88
CA ASP A 231 35.04 14.71 -14.80
C ASP A 231 33.86 13.73 -14.96
N TYR A 232 32.64 14.22 -14.92
CA TYR A 232 31.44 13.41 -14.98
C TYR A 232 30.51 13.79 -16.15
N THR A 233 29.60 12.89 -16.44
CA THR A 233 28.44 13.14 -17.30
C THR A 233 27.18 12.84 -16.51
N ILE A 234 26.11 13.54 -16.81
CA ILE A 234 24.78 13.23 -16.29
C ILE A 234 23.90 12.65 -17.40
N ASN A 235 22.97 11.76 -17.04
CA ASN A 235 21.97 11.23 -17.96
C ASN A 235 20.70 10.93 -17.17
N PRO A 236 19.93 11.97 -16.82
CA PRO A 236 18.79 11.82 -15.92
C PRO A 236 17.74 10.83 -16.43
N THR A 237 17.20 10.03 -15.52
CA THR A 237 16.06 9.16 -15.77
C THR A 237 15.13 9.20 -14.56
N VAL A 238 13.84 9.29 -14.80
CA VAL A 238 12.85 9.20 -13.72
C VAL A 238 12.67 7.73 -13.36
N ALA A 239 13.03 7.38 -12.13
CA ALA A 239 12.92 6.03 -11.59
C ALA A 239 11.48 5.73 -11.14
N TYR A 240 10.78 6.75 -10.62
CA TYR A 240 9.42 6.65 -10.11
C TYR A 240 8.76 8.03 -10.05
N GLY A 241 7.44 8.07 -10.07
CA GLY A 241 6.66 9.29 -9.84
C GLY A 241 5.34 8.94 -9.15
N ASP A 242 4.96 9.71 -8.13
CA ASP A 242 3.77 9.45 -7.34
C ASP A 242 2.96 10.71 -7.13
N THR A 243 1.92 10.88 -7.91
CA THR A 243 0.95 11.98 -7.80
C THR A 243 1.57 13.36 -8.04
N ASP A 244 2.48 13.79 -7.17
CA ASP A 244 3.07 15.12 -7.11
C ASP A 244 4.61 15.11 -7.01
N SER A 245 5.24 13.93 -7.00
CA SER A 245 6.68 13.81 -6.85
C SER A 245 7.34 12.99 -7.95
N ASN A 246 8.58 13.37 -8.33
CA ASN A 246 9.46 12.65 -9.23
C ASN A 246 10.75 12.23 -8.52
N PHE A 247 11.11 10.96 -8.68
CA PHE A 247 12.38 10.36 -8.21
C PHE A 247 13.35 10.28 -9.36
N ASN A 248 14.32 11.16 -9.38
CA ASN A 248 15.23 11.37 -10.50
C ASN A 248 16.59 10.75 -10.21
N ASN A 249 16.97 9.73 -10.96
CA ASN A 249 18.34 9.23 -10.99
C ASN A 249 19.13 10.05 -12.00
N LEU A 250 19.99 10.93 -11.53
CA LEU A 250 20.83 11.78 -12.40
C LEU A 250 21.90 10.98 -13.12
N ARG A 251 22.23 9.76 -12.68
CA ARG A 251 23.21 8.86 -13.28
C ARG A 251 24.55 9.56 -13.54
N LEU A 252 25.07 10.23 -12.48
CA LEU A 252 26.43 10.78 -12.50
C LEU A 252 27.41 9.66 -12.85
N LYS A 253 28.11 9.78 -13.98
CA LYS A 253 29.05 8.77 -14.45
C LYS A 253 30.41 9.41 -14.76
N ASN A 254 31.46 8.93 -14.11
CA ASN A 254 32.81 9.42 -14.37
C ASN A 254 33.21 9.13 -15.83
N LYS A 255 33.77 10.12 -16.51
CA LYS A 255 34.14 10.04 -17.93
C LYS A 255 35.22 9.00 -18.20
N LYS A 256 36.19 8.84 -17.27
CA LYS A 256 37.33 7.93 -17.39
C LYS A 256 37.00 6.53 -16.87
N THR A 257 36.63 6.43 -15.61
CA THR A 257 36.39 5.11 -14.94
C THR A 257 35.06 4.47 -15.28
N LYS A 258 34.13 5.24 -15.85
CA LYS A 258 32.73 4.79 -16.13
C LYS A 258 31.94 4.40 -14.88
N ILE A 259 32.47 4.64 -13.69
CA ILE A 259 31.83 4.33 -12.41
C ILE A 259 30.91 5.47 -11.99
N MET A 260 29.78 5.14 -11.37
CA MET A 260 28.86 6.08 -10.74
C MET A 260 29.24 6.20 -9.25
N PRO A 261 29.57 7.42 -8.76
CA PRO A 261 29.97 7.61 -7.37
C PRO A 261 28.79 7.42 -6.41
N LYS A 262 29.08 6.84 -5.24
CA LYS A 262 28.10 6.55 -4.18
C LYS A 262 28.45 7.27 -2.86
N ASN A 263 29.41 8.18 -2.91
CA ASN A 263 29.99 8.84 -1.76
C ASN A 263 29.30 10.16 -1.39
N TYR A 264 29.81 10.79 -0.36
CA TYR A 264 29.38 12.10 0.12
C TYR A 264 29.35 13.18 -0.98
N TRP A 265 30.43 13.28 -1.79
CA TRP A 265 30.49 14.21 -2.91
C TRP A 265 29.33 14.05 -3.88
N ALA A 266 28.97 12.82 -4.21
CA ALA A 266 27.84 12.55 -5.11
C ALA A 266 26.50 13.03 -4.52
N ARG A 267 26.31 12.90 -3.21
CA ARG A 267 25.11 13.45 -2.53
C ARG A 267 25.08 14.97 -2.60
N CYS A 268 26.21 15.63 -2.29
CA CYS A 268 26.33 17.09 -2.39
C CYS A 268 25.99 17.59 -3.80
N MET A 269 26.59 16.97 -4.83
CA MET A 269 26.33 17.35 -6.21
C MET A 269 24.88 17.09 -6.63
N CYS A 270 24.30 15.97 -6.21
CA CYS A 270 22.89 15.67 -6.48
C CYS A 270 21.93 16.66 -5.79
N MET A 271 22.22 17.14 -4.59
CA MET A 271 21.44 18.20 -3.92
C MET A 271 21.52 19.51 -4.70
N LYS A 272 22.73 19.95 -5.06
CA LYS A 272 22.95 21.17 -5.85
C LYS A 272 22.25 21.08 -7.22
N LEU A 273 22.40 19.95 -7.92
CA LEU A 273 21.73 19.70 -9.20
C LEU A 273 20.19 19.63 -9.05
N GLY A 274 19.69 19.16 -7.91
CA GLY A 274 18.27 19.18 -7.56
C GLY A 274 17.71 20.61 -7.45
N HIS A 275 18.45 21.52 -6.82
CA HIS A 275 18.08 22.94 -6.76
C HIS A 275 18.16 23.62 -8.13
N ILE A 276 19.15 23.25 -8.96
CA ILE A 276 19.20 23.72 -10.34
C ILE A 276 17.99 23.23 -11.14
N ALA A 277 17.61 21.96 -11.00
CA ALA A 277 16.42 21.41 -11.66
C ALA A 277 15.12 22.09 -11.23
N GLU A 278 14.97 22.40 -9.93
CA GLU A 278 13.84 23.20 -9.39
C GLU A 278 13.70 24.54 -10.11
N LYS A 279 14.80 25.23 -10.35
CA LYS A 279 14.78 26.56 -10.97
C LYS A 279 14.52 26.47 -12.48
N LEU A 280 15.15 25.51 -13.17
CA LEU A 280 14.99 25.36 -14.61
C LEU A 280 13.58 24.88 -15.03
N ILE A 281 12.92 24.06 -14.21
CA ILE A 281 11.57 23.59 -14.53
C ILE A 281 10.51 24.68 -14.33
N LYS A 282 10.77 25.68 -13.48
CA LYS A 282 9.78 26.67 -13.05
C LYS A 282 9.13 27.41 -14.21
N ILE A 283 9.91 27.79 -15.24
CA ILE A 283 9.41 28.54 -16.40
C ILE A 283 8.44 27.74 -17.28
N ARG A 284 8.47 26.41 -17.16
CA ARG A 284 7.59 25.50 -17.92
C ARG A 284 6.27 25.24 -17.22
N LEU A 285 6.19 25.58 -15.95
CA LEU A 285 5.01 25.35 -15.14
C LEU A 285 4.08 26.56 -15.16
N PRO A 286 2.76 26.39 -15.42
CA PRO A 286 1.82 27.48 -15.32
C PRO A 286 1.72 27.97 -13.88
N TYR A 287 1.83 29.29 -13.67
CA TYR A 287 1.71 29.91 -12.34
C TYR A 287 0.36 29.55 -11.71
N PRO A 288 0.26 29.21 -10.39
CA PRO A 288 1.30 29.24 -9.37
C PRO A 288 1.99 27.87 -9.13
N ASN A 289 1.91 26.93 -10.07
CA ASN A 289 2.56 25.63 -9.89
C ASN A 289 4.07 25.81 -9.74
N ASN A 290 4.63 25.10 -8.79
CA ASN A 290 6.06 25.07 -8.54
C ASN A 290 6.47 23.70 -8.05
N MET A 291 7.52 23.16 -8.61
CA MET A 291 8.13 21.90 -8.21
C MET A 291 9.46 22.20 -7.50
N ALA A 292 9.54 21.86 -6.23
CA ALA A 292 10.69 22.15 -5.39
C ALA A 292 11.59 20.92 -5.20
N PHE A 293 12.88 21.14 -5.00
CA PHE A 293 13.75 20.11 -4.46
C PHE A 293 13.32 19.77 -3.03
N GLU A 294 13.08 18.49 -2.76
CA GLU A 294 12.63 18.02 -1.45
C GLU A 294 13.75 17.30 -0.69
N LYS A 295 14.40 16.34 -1.34
CA LYS A 295 15.41 15.48 -0.69
C LYS A 295 16.23 14.69 -1.69
N VAL A 296 17.32 14.14 -1.20
CA VAL A 296 18.07 13.04 -1.83
C VAL A 296 17.81 11.76 -1.04
N ILE A 297 17.65 10.64 -1.73
CA ILE A 297 17.52 9.32 -1.10
C ILE A 297 18.71 8.47 -1.53
N GLN A 298 19.45 7.92 -0.55
CA GLN A 298 20.61 7.05 -0.82
C GLN A 298 20.96 6.16 0.38
N PRO A 299 21.00 4.82 0.20
CA PRO A 299 20.45 4.10 -0.95
C PRO A 299 18.92 4.11 -0.97
N LEU A 300 18.32 3.79 -2.12
CA LEU A 300 16.89 3.61 -2.29
C LEU A 300 16.60 2.19 -2.77
N ALA A 301 15.78 1.44 -2.03
CA ALA A 301 15.16 0.21 -2.50
C ALA A 301 13.74 0.53 -2.99
N LEU A 302 13.52 0.47 -4.28
CA LEU A 302 12.25 0.73 -4.94
C LEU A 302 11.63 -0.60 -5.38
N MET A 303 10.63 -1.06 -4.64
CA MET A 303 10.01 -2.38 -4.82
C MET A 303 8.78 -2.34 -5.72
N GLU A 304 7.84 -1.46 -5.41
CA GLU A 304 6.55 -1.34 -6.11
C GLU A 304 6.00 0.09 -5.98
N LYS A 305 4.86 0.35 -6.64
CA LYS A 305 4.12 1.61 -6.43
C LYS A 305 3.82 1.80 -4.95
N LYS A 306 4.19 2.97 -4.42
CA LYS A 306 3.99 3.34 -3.01
C LYS A 306 4.65 2.38 -2.00
N ASN A 307 5.64 1.60 -2.43
CA ASN A 307 6.37 0.64 -1.62
C ASN A 307 7.88 0.77 -1.87
N TYR A 308 8.54 1.57 -1.04
CA TYR A 308 9.98 1.84 -1.12
C TYR A 308 10.54 2.24 0.24
N LEU A 309 11.85 2.10 0.39
CA LEU A 309 12.57 2.46 1.62
C LEU A 309 14.00 2.88 1.31
N GLY A 310 14.60 3.66 2.21
CA GLY A 310 15.96 4.18 2.04
C GLY A 310 16.33 5.21 3.10
N TYR A 311 17.51 5.76 2.98
CA TYR A 311 17.94 6.90 3.81
C TYR A 311 17.72 8.20 3.06
N ARG A 312 16.95 9.11 3.64
CA ARG A 312 16.68 10.43 3.08
C ARG A 312 17.57 11.50 3.70
N TYR A 313 18.00 12.41 2.88
CA TYR A 313 18.80 13.61 3.19
C TYR A 313 18.00 14.81 2.70
N GLU A 314 17.60 15.72 3.60
CA GLU A 314 16.74 16.87 3.27
C GLU A 314 17.55 18.16 3.16
N ASP A 315 18.05 18.67 4.28
CA ASP A 315 18.73 19.98 4.34
C ASP A 315 20.26 19.85 4.13
N THR A 316 20.85 18.76 4.60
CA THR A 316 22.30 18.54 4.54
C THR A 316 22.63 17.13 4.01
N PRO A 317 23.82 16.95 3.39
CA PRO A 317 24.23 15.64 2.88
C PRO A 317 24.73 14.68 3.99
N ASP A 318 24.82 15.13 5.25
CA ASP A 318 25.33 14.36 6.38
C ASP A 318 24.21 13.80 7.25
N GLU A 319 23.15 14.58 7.45
CA GLU A 319 22.03 14.20 8.32
C GLU A 319 21.02 13.39 7.52
N TYR A 320 20.68 12.22 8.02
CA TYR A 320 19.74 11.33 7.36
C TYR A 320 18.73 10.69 8.31
N ASP A 321 17.57 10.44 7.77
CA ASP A 321 16.50 9.68 8.40
C ASP A 321 16.19 8.40 7.62
N PHE A 322 15.83 7.34 8.35
CA PHE A 322 15.33 6.12 7.71
C PHE A 322 13.86 6.30 7.29
N MET A 323 13.64 6.34 6.01
CA MET A 323 12.32 6.48 5.38
C MET A 323 11.76 5.13 4.96
N ILE A 324 10.51 4.86 5.32
CA ILE A 324 9.76 3.67 4.92
C ILE A 324 8.40 4.10 4.42
N MET A 325 8.08 3.75 3.17
CA MET A 325 6.78 3.98 2.55
C MET A 325 6.17 2.66 2.08
N GLY A 326 4.91 2.41 2.47
CA GLY A 326 4.17 1.20 2.09
C GLY A 326 4.61 -0.11 2.76
N PHE A 327 5.83 -0.21 3.23
CA PHE A 327 6.40 -1.41 3.82
C PHE A 327 5.94 -1.60 5.28
N LYS A 328 5.65 -2.83 5.68
CA LYS A 328 4.95 -3.13 6.94
C LYS A 328 5.77 -3.01 8.23
N LEU A 329 7.05 -2.62 8.17
CA LEU A 329 7.96 -2.60 9.34
C LEU A 329 7.47 -1.76 10.52
N LYS A 330 6.78 -0.65 10.27
CA LYS A 330 6.29 0.25 11.34
C LYS A 330 4.82 0.04 11.72
N ARG A 331 4.18 -0.99 11.18
CA ARG A 331 2.75 -1.21 11.46
C ARG A 331 2.55 -1.88 12.81
N ARG A 332 1.56 -1.41 13.57
CA ARG A 332 1.22 -1.95 14.90
C ARG A 332 0.61 -3.36 14.86
N ASP A 333 0.22 -3.86 13.69
CA ASP A 333 -0.30 -5.20 13.46
C ASP A 333 0.78 -6.19 12.98
N SER A 334 2.04 -5.79 12.95
CA SER A 334 3.18 -6.64 12.67
C SER A 334 3.81 -7.14 13.98
N SER A 335 4.25 -8.39 14.00
CA SER A 335 4.93 -8.96 15.17
C SER A 335 6.30 -8.32 15.40
N ILE A 336 6.76 -8.37 16.65
CA ILE A 336 8.08 -7.85 17.02
C ILE A 336 9.19 -8.63 16.33
N VAL A 337 9.04 -9.95 16.19
CA VAL A 337 10.02 -10.82 15.50
C VAL A 337 10.20 -10.39 14.05
N PHE A 338 9.12 -10.01 13.35
CA PHE A 338 9.22 -9.49 12.00
C PHE A 338 10.05 -8.20 11.93
N GLN A 339 9.83 -7.27 12.87
CA GLN A 339 10.59 -6.02 12.91
C GLN A 339 12.07 -6.26 13.25
N LYS A 340 12.36 -7.16 14.19
CA LYS A 340 13.73 -7.51 14.58
C LYS A 340 14.49 -8.21 13.46
N VAL A 341 13.88 -9.17 12.80
CA VAL A 341 14.54 -10.01 11.78
C VAL A 341 14.61 -9.29 10.44
N VAL A 342 13.47 -8.97 9.84
CA VAL A 342 13.43 -8.33 8.52
C VAL A 342 13.94 -6.89 8.58
N GLY A 343 13.54 -6.14 9.61
CA GLY A 343 13.97 -4.76 9.77
C GLY A 343 15.47 -4.61 9.94
N LYS A 344 16.11 -5.48 10.72
CA LYS A 344 17.56 -5.46 10.93
C LYS A 344 18.31 -5.96 9.69
N ALA A 345 17.85 -7.04 9.04
CA ALA A 345 18.42 -7.53 7.79
C ALA A 345 18.45 -6.46 6.71
N ILE A 346 17.32 -5.75 6.50
CA ILE A 346 17.21 -4.63 5.57
C ILE A 346 18.14 -3.49 5.98
N SER A 347 18.17 -3.11 7.27
CA SER A 347 19.02 -2.02 7.74
C SER A 347 20.51 -2.32 7.54
N MET A 348 20.94 -3.57 7.75
CA MET A 348 22.33 -3.98 7.47
C MET A 348 22.64 -3.87 5.98
N SER A 349 21.78 -4.41 5.12
CA SER A 349 21.95 -4.34 3.66
C SER A 349 22.01 -2.89 3.13
N LEU A 350 21.19 -1.99 3.70
CA LEU A 350 21.17 -0.58 3.28
C LEU A 350 22.41 0.19 3.77
N LYS A 351 22.78 0.04 5.04
CA LYS A 351 23.92 0.79 5.61
C LYS A 351 25.25 0.43 4.96
N GLU A 352 25.44 -0.87 4.73
CA GLU A 352 26.68 -1.40 4.20
C GLU A 352 26.69 -1.51 2.67
N CYS A 353 25.55 -1.21 2.03
CA CYS A 353 25.29 -1.53 0.60
C CYS A 353 25.69 -2.99 0.29
N ASN A 354 25.48 -3.88 1.27
CA ASN A 354 25.91 -5.28 1.24
C ASN A 354 24.74 -6.23 1.51
N ALA A 355 24.18 -6.77 0.44
CA ALA A 355 23.08 -7.74 0.54
C ALA A 355 23.48 -9.02 1.24
N VAL A 356 24.73 -9.47 1.09
CA VAL A 356 25.20 -10.74 1.64
C VAL A 356 25.12 -10.75 3.17
N ALA A 357 25.55 -9.67 3.84
CA ALA A 357 25.47 -9.56 5.29
C ALA A 357 24.01 -9.60 5.79
N GLY A 358 23.09 -8.93 5.10
CA GLY A 358 21.67 -8.94 5.44
C GLY A 358 21.02 -10.31 5.22
N LEU A 359 21.37 -11.01 4.15
CA LEU A 359 20.87 -12.37 3.86
C LEU A 359 21.39 -13.40 4.86
N GLU A 360 22.67 -13.33 5.23
CA GLU A 360 23.26 -14.22 6.22
C GLU A 360 22.65 -14.02 7.62
N PHE A 361 22.45 -12.75 8.00
CA PHE A 361 21.69 -12.42 9.20
C PHE A 361 20.27 -12.99 9.14
N LEU A 362 19.55 -12.82 8.02
CA LEU A 362 18.20 -13.36 7.84
C LEU A 362 18.18 -14.89 8.00
N ARG A 363 19.13 -15.61 7.37
CA ARG A 363 19.27 -17.07 7.48
C ARG A 363 19.45 -17.51 8.92
N THR A 364 20.38 -16.87 9.63
CA THR A 364 20.67 -17.17 11.03
C THR A 364 19.47 -16.96 11.93
N GLU A 365 18.78 -15.83 11.77
CA GLU A 365 17.62 -15.51 12.62
C GLU A 365 16.40 -16.40 12.31
N LEU A 366 16.18 -16.79 11.07
CA LEU A 366 15.12 -17.74 10.71
C LEU A 366 15.36 -19.10 11.38
N LYS A 367 16.62 -19.57 11.45
CA LYS A 367 16.96 -20.79 12.18
C LYS A 367 16.67 -20.67 13.67
N ARG A 368 17.07 -19.55 14.29
CA ARG A 368 16.80 -19.28 15.71
C ARG A 368 15.30 -19.23 16.02
N ILE A 369 14.46 -18.77 15.07
CA ILE A 369 13.00 -18.80 15.22
C ILE A 369 12.50 -20.26 15.29
N VAL A 370 12.95 -21.11 14.38
CA VAL A 370 12.57 -22.53 14.32
C VAL A 370 13.07 -23.29 15.54
N ASP A 371 14.29 -23.01 15.98
CA ASP A 371 14.90 -23.62 17.18
C ASP A 371 14.22 -23.15 18.50
N GLY A 372 13.25 -22.22 18.42
CA GLY A 372 12.46 -21.74 19.56
C GLY A 372 13.21 -20.79 20.50
N GLU A 373 14.31 -20.18 20.06
CA GLU A 373 15.11 -19.25 20.88
C GLU A 373 14.44 -17.90 21.15
N TYR A 374 13.33 -17.62 20.50
CA TYR A 374 12.59 -16.38 20.67
C TYR A 374 11.45 -16.54 21.69
N GLU A 375 11.38 -15.64 22.67
CA GLU A 375 10.28 -15.58 23.62
C GLU A 375 8.94 -15.28 22.93
N ILE A 376 7.85 -15.80 23.51
CA ILE A 376 6.48 -15.70 22.95
C ILE A 376 6.08 -14.27 22.63
N TYR A 377 6.48 -13.29 23.47
CA TYR A 377 6.10 -11.90 23.25
C TYR A 377 6.63 -11.32 21.93
N ASN A 378 7.69 -11.89 21.33
CA ASN A 378 8.19 -11.47 20.02
C ASN A 378 7.22 -11.80 18.87
N PHE A 379 6.36 -12.80 19.07
CA PHE A 379 5.35 -13.24 18.10
C PHE A 379 4.00 -12.55 18.28
N VAL A 380 3.83 -11.76 19.33
CA VAL A 380 2.57 -11.06 19.60
C VAL A 380 2.25 -10.09 18.48
N THR A 381 1.06 -10.25 17.94
CA THR A 381 0.40 -9.28 17.08
C THR A 381 -0.81 -8.72 17.80
N SER A 382 -1.24 -7.50 17.47
CA SER A 382 -2.40 -6.92 18.14
C SER A 382 -3.32 -6.22 17.15
N ARG A 383 -4.64 -6.38 17.34
CA ARG A 383 -5.67 -5.68 16.58
C ARG A 383 -6.67 -4.98 17.48
N LEU A 384 -7.17 -3.84 16.99
CA LEU A 384 -8.18 -3.07 17.72
C LEU A 384 -9.52 -3.81 17.70
N LEU A 385 -10.10 -4.05 18.88
CA LEU A 385 -11.45 -4.54 19.04
C LEU A 385 -12.42 -3.37 18.86
N LYS A 386 -13.13 -3.33 17.75
CA LYS A 386 -14.10 -2.26 17.48
C LYS A 386 -15.40 -2.53 18.25
N ALA A 387 -16.14 -1.47 18.55
CA ALA A 387 -17.46 -1.58 19.16
C ALA A 387 -18.45 -2.32 18.24
N LYS A 388 -18.37 -2.02 16.93
CA LYS A 388 -19.26 -2.59 15.92
C LYS A 388 -18.49 -3.09 14.70
N TYR A 389 -18.97 -4.16 14.12
CA TYR A 389 -18.45 -4.75 12.89
C TYR A 389 -19.55 -4.84 11.84
N LYS A 390 -19.19 -4.67 10.57
CA LYS A 390 -20.04 -5.10 9.46
C LYS A 390 -19.94 -6.60 9.36
N GLY A 391 -21.04 -7.29 9.47
CA GLY A 391 -21.09 -8.73 9.43
C GLY A 391 -22.49 -9.23 9.09
N TYR A 392 -22.65 -10.53 9.02
CA TYR A 392 -23.97 -11.11 8.92
C TYR A 392 -24.71 -11.03 10.26
N LYS A 393 -25.88 -10.47 10.23
CA LYS A 393 -27.00 -10.88 11.06
C LYS A 393 -28.16 -11.24 10.15
N ILE A 394 -28.76 -12.30 10.49
CA ILE A 394 -30.09 -12.61 10.03
C ILE A 394 -30.96 -11.87 11.03
N GLU A 395 -31.65 -10.84 10.59
CA GLU A 395 -32.54 -10.06 11.44
C GLU A 395 -33.68 -10.96 11.92
N THR A 396 -33.95 -10.97 13.22
CA THR A 396 -35.11 -11.65 13.80
C THR A 396 -36.37 -10.84 13.54
N ASP A 397 -37.52 -11.49 13.51
CA ASP A 397 -38.82 -11.00 13.04
C ASP A 397 -39.37 -9.70 13.68
N GLU A 398 -38.71 -9.13 14.69
CA GLU A 398 -39.14 -7.90 15.35
C GLU A 398 -38.89 -6.63 14.51
N ASP A 399 -37.99 -6.68 13.50
CA ASP A 399 -37.63 -5.52 12.69
C ASP A 399 -38.35 -5.42 11.32
N TYR A 400 -39.16 -6.41 10.95
CA TYR A 400 -39.88 -6.46 9.67
C TYR A 400 -41.37 -6.80 9.86
N ILE A 401 -42.13 -5.83 10.33
CA ILE A 401 -43.59 -5.89 10.20
C ILE A 401 -43.96 -4.93 9.07
N GLU A 402 -44.05 -5.42 7.86
CA GLU A 402 -44.95 -4.91 6.82
C GLU A 402 -44.89 -5.80 5.56
N ASN A 403 -46.04 -6.48 5.28
CA ASN A 403 -46.42 -7.08 4.00
C ASN A 403 -45.63 -8.29 3.50
N GLU A 404 -45.89 -9.49 4.03
CA GLU A 404 -45.50 -10.69 3.28
C GLU A 404 -46.51 -11.83 3.41
N GLU A 405 -46.84 -12.43 2.26
CA GLU A 405 -47.54 -13.71 2.16
C GLU A 405 -46.67 -14.81 2.76
N SER A 406 -47.23 -15.68 3.60
CA SER A 406 -46.51 -16.80 4.23
C SER A 406 -46.08 -17.82 3.17
N GLU A 407 -44.80 -18.07 3.03
CA GLU A 407 -44.25 -19.14 2.17
C GLU A 407 -44.50 -20.52 2.80
N SER A 408 -44.75 -21.53 1.95
CA SER A 408 -44.88 -22.92 2.43
C SER A 408 -43.51 -23.48 2.87
N VAL A 409 -43.51 -24.43 3.81
CA VAL A 409 -42.28 -25.10 4.30
C VAL A 409 -41.54 -25.81 3.16
N GLU A 410 -42.27 -26.29 2.14
CA GLU A 410 -41.71 -26.93 0.95
C GLU A 410 -40.95 -25.93 0.07
N ASP A 411 -41.53 -24.75 -0.17
CA ASP A 411 -40.86 -23.67 -0.94
C ASP A 411 -39.59 -23.16 -0.25
N ILE A 412 -39.64 -23.02 1.08
CA ILE A 412 -38.49 -22.63 1.90
C ILE A 412 -37.35 -23.66 1.79
N ASN A 413 -37.69 -24.96 1.91
CA ASN A 413 -36.71 -26.03 1.78
C ASN A 413 -36.12 -26.12 0.35
N GLU A 414 -36.90 -25.83 -0.68
CA GLU A 414 -36.44 -25.79 -2.05
C GLU A 414 -35.49 -24.59 -2.30
N LYS A 415 -35.80 -23.42 -1.76
CA LYS A 415 -34.92 -22.26 -1.77
C LYS A 415 -33.59 -22.50 -1.04
N ILE A 416 -33.63 -23.26 0.07
CA ILE A 416 -32.42 -23.65 0.81
C ILE A 416 -31.58 -24.65 0.00
N LYS A 417 -32.20 -25.63 -0.66
CA LYS A 417 -31.50 -26.55 -1.58
C LYS A 417 -30.87 -25.83 -2.77
N GLY A 418 -31.46 -24.72 -3.20
CA GLY A 418 -30.91 -23.86 -4.26
C GLY A 418 -29.67 -23.02 -3.85
N ILE A 419 -29.21 -23.12 -2.59
CA ILE A 419 -27.97 -22.53 -2.14
C ILE A 419 -26.81 -23.45 -2.56
N THR A 420 -26.24 -23.20 -3.73
CA THR A 420 -25.20 -24.06 -4.34
C THR A 420 -23.77 -23.58 -4.04
N LYS A 421 -22.80 -24.46 -4.29
CA LYS A 421 -21.35 -24.15 -4.16
C LYS A 421 -20.89 -23.04 -5.07
N GLU A 422 -21.58 -22.80 -6.16
CA GLU A 422 -21.23 -21.84 -7.20
C GLU A 422 -21.84 -20.45 -6.96
N MET A 423 -22.75 -20.34 -5.97
CA MET A 423 -23.40 -19.07 -5.64
C MET A 423 -22.41 -18.07 -5.09
N SER A 424 -22.44 -16.85 -5.62
CA SER A 424 -21.62 -15.75 -5.09
C SER A 424 -22.10 -15.32 -3.71
N VAL A 425 -21.20 -14.68 -2.96
CA VAL A 425 -21.53 -14.12 -1.63
C VAL A 425 -22.60 -13.04 -1.74
N GLU A 426 -22.55 -12.25 -2.82
CA GLU A 426 -23.52 -11.18 -3.10
C GLU A 426 -24.90 -11.74 -3.41
N ASP A 427 -24.99 -12.82 -4.21
CA ASP A 427 -26.24 -13.48 -4.54
C ASP A 427 -26.87 -14.15 -3.31
N LEU A 428 -26.06 -14.78 -2.46
CA LEU A 428 -26.55 -15.37 -1.20
C LEU A 428 -27.04 -14.28 -0.25
N GLY A 429 -26.30 -13.21 -0.09
CA GLY A 429 -26.70 -12.06 0.72
C GLY A 429 -27.99 -11.43 0.22
N HIS A 430 -28.18 -11.34 -1.10
CA HIS A 430 -29.42 -10.86 -1.70
C HIS A 430 -30.60 -11.80 -1.43
N LYS A 431 -30.43 -13.13 -1.59
CA LYS A 431 -31.45 -14.12 -1.29
C LYS A 431 -31.88 -14.10 0.20
N ILE A 432 -30.95 -13.94 1.12
CA ILE A 432 -31.26 -13.82 2.55
C ILE A 432 -32.03 -12.53 2.82
N LYS A 433 -31.60 -11.40 2.23
CA LYS A 433 -32.23 -10.09 2.42
C LYS A 433 -33.65 -10.02 1.84
N THR A 434 -33.89 -10.70 0.72
CA THR A 434 -35.18 -10.72 0.02
C THR A 434 -36.07 -11.93 0.39
N GLY A 435 -35.57 -12.86 1.22
CA GLY A 435 -36.33 -14.04 1.66
C GLY A 435 -37.38 -13.70 2.71
N SER A 436 -38.44 -14.57 2.80
CA SER A 436 -39.47 -14.45 3.81
C SER A 436 -38.92 -14.58 5.24
N PRO A 437 -39.65 -14.12 6.27
CA PRO A 437 -39.28 -14.32 7.67
C PRO A 437 -39.07 -15.80 8.00
N GLU A 438 -39.92 -16.70 7.49
CA GLU A 438 -39.83 -18.15 7.69
C GLU A 438 -38.59 -18.74 7.04
N PHE A 439 -38.22 -18.29 5.82
CA PHE A 439 -36.98 -18.67 5.17
C PHE A 439 -35.75 -18.24 6.00
N ARG A 440 -35.75 -17.00 6.49
CA ARG A 440 -34.67 -16.47 7.34
C ARG A 440 -34.57 -17.27 8.64
N LYS A 441 -35.68 -17.54 9.31
CA LYS A 441 -35.74 -18.34 10.54
C LYS A 441 -35.18 -19.76 10.30
N ARG A 442 -35.58 -20.42 9.22
CA ARG A 442 -35.06 -21.74 8.87
C ARG A 442 -33.58 -21.77 8.57
N VAL A 443 -33.07 -20.74 7.94
CA VAL A 443 -31.63 -20.58 7.71
C VAL A 443 -30.86 -20.43 9.04
N ILE A 444 -31.40 -19.69 10.02
CA ILE A 444 -30.82 -19.56 11.37
C ILE A 444 -30.80 -20.94 12.07
N GLU A 445 -31.89 -21.66 12.09
CA GLU A 445 -31.97 -22.99 12.71
C GLU A 445 -30.94 -23.95 12.14
N ILE A 446 -30.79 -24.01 10.81
CA ILE A 446 -29.78 -24.84 10.13
C ILE A 446 -28.37 -24.41 10.50
N GLN A 447 -28.15 -23.12 10.64
CA GLN A 447 -26.85 -22.58 11.05
C GLN A 447 -26.48 -22.93 12.50
N GLU A 448 -27.46 -22.82 13.42
CA GLU A 448 -27.30 -23.16 14.84
C GLU A 448 -27.14 -24.66 15.04
N ALA A 449 -27.84 -25.49 14.29
CA ALA A 449 -27.72 -26.94 14.30
C ALA A 449 -26.36 -27.44 13.74
N GLY A 450 -25.62 -26.57 13.05
CA GLY A 450 -24.34 -26.94 12.48
C GLY A 450 -24.39 -27.76 11.19
N ASP A 451 -25.57 -27.94 10.62
CA ASP A 451 -25.84 -28.81 9.45
C ASP A 451 -25.34 -28.23 8.11
N LEU A 452 -24.87 -26.99 8.11
CA LEU A 452 -24.31 -26.36 6.91
C LEU A 452 -22.91 -26.89 6.60
N GLU A 453 -22.67 -27.26 5.36
CA GLU A 453 -21.31 -27.57 4.88
C GLU A 453 -20.37 -26.38 5.09
N ASN A 454 -19.07 -26.65 5.25
CA ASN A 454 -18.08 -25.61 5.57
C ASN A 454 -18.04 -24.45 4.56
N TYR A 455 -18.38 -24.68 3.29
CA TYR A 455 -18.43 -23.62 2.29
C TYR A 455 -19.67 -22.73 2.44
N GLN A 456 -20.82 -23.30 2.79
CA GLN A 456 -22.06 -22.56 3.10
C GLN A 456 -21.85 -21.70 4.33
N LYS A 457 -21.19 -22.24 5.37
CA LYS A 457 -20.77 -21.47 6.54
C LYS A 457 -19.86 -20.30 6.17
N LYS A 458 -18.95 -20.47 5.21
CA LYS A 458 -18.09 -19.37 4.71
C LYS A 458 -18.89 -18.30 3.96
N LEU A 459 -19.83 -18.71 3.12
CA LEU A 459 -20.71 -17.79 2.40
C LEU A 459 -21.58 -16.99 3.37
N PHE A 460 -22.18 -17.64 4.36
CA PHE A 460 -22.93 -16.96 5.43
C PHE A 460 -22.07 -16.02 6.26
N ARG A 461 -20.78 -16.32 6.45
CA ARG A 461 -19.82 -15.46 7.17
C ARG A 461 -19.36 -14.24 6.38
N ALA A 462 -19.47 -14.25 5.07
CA ALA A 462 -18.88 -13.23 4.21
C ALA A 462 -19.84 -12.11 3.78
N GLY A 463 -21.14 -12.25 3.92
CA GLY A 463 -22.10 -11.23 3.52
C GLY A 463 -22.35 -10.17 4.58
N ALA A 464 -22.46 -8.94 4.18
CA ALA A 464 -22.56 -7.81 5.07
C ALA A 464 -24.03 -7.42 5.29
N ILE A 465 -24.56 -7.65 6.46
CA ILE A 465 -25.88 -7.15 6.86
C ILE A 465 -25.75 -6.43 8.20
N GLY A 466 -25.76 -5.09 8.19
CA GLY A 466 -25.80 -4.28 9.38
C GLY A 466 -24.48 -4.11 10.14
N GLU A 467 -24.52 -3.39 11.25
CA GLU A 467 -23.42 -3.21 12.21
C GLU A 467 -23.73 -3.95 13.51
N TRP A 468 -22.77 -4.77 13.98
CA TRP A 468 -22.95 -5.69 15.13
C TRP A 468 -22.01 -5.39 16.25
N HIS A 469 -22.45 -5.66 17.47
CA HIS A 469 -21.53 -5.77 18.58
C HIS A 469 -20.54 -6.92 18.33
N TRP A 470 -19.30 -6.75 18.75
CA TRP A 470 -18.23 -7.71 18.47
C TRP A 470 -18.53 -9.14 18.94
N TYR A 471 -19.36 -9.31 19.98
CA TYR A 471 -19.75 -10.62 20.51
C TYR A 471 -20.88 -11.31 19.73
N ASP A 472 -21.57 -10.60 18.85
CA ASP A 472 -22.65 -11.13 18.01
C ASP A 472 -22.19 -11.42 16.57
N VAL A 473 -20.95 -11.12 16.24
CA VAL A 473 -20.45 -11.21 14.87
C VAL A 473 -20.18 -12.65 14.47
N ILE A 474 -20.96 -13.16 13.54
CA ILE A 474 -20.73 -14.46 12.90
C ILE A 474 -19.67 -14.29 11.79
N GLY A 475 -18.70 -15.21 11.73
CA GLY A 475 -17.59 -15.11 10.78
C GLY A 475 -16.62 -13.98 11.08
N ALA A 476 -16.48 -13.64 12.34
CA ALA A 476 -15.66 -12.58 12.86
C ALA A 476 -14.20 -12.64 12.39
N PRO A 477 -13.53 -11.50 12.29
CA PRO A 477 -12.07 -11.47 12.19
C PRO A 477 -11.41 -12.25 13.32
N ALA A 478 -10.26 -12.87 13.07
CA ALA A 478 -9.59 -13.78 13.99
C ALA A 478 -9.54 -13.31 15.46
N HIS A 479 -9.19 -12.03 15.70
CA HIS A 479 -9.12 -11.47 17.05
C HIS A 479 -10.50 -11.33 17.73
N VAL A 480 -11.57 -11.16 16.97
CA VAL A 480 -12.95 -11.14 17.52
C VAL A 480 -13.37 -12.53 17.95
N THR A 481 -13.08 -13.56 17.13
CA THR A 481 -13.32 -14.96 17.52
C THR A 481 -12.54 -15.35 18.78
N LEU A 482 -11.30 -14.84 18.92
CA LEU A 482 -10.56 -15.02 20.17
C LEU A 482 -11.26 -14.35 21.36
N CYS A 483 -11.70 -13.11 21.21
CA CYS A 483 -12.44 -12.40 22.27
C CYS A 483 -13.73 -13.11 22.67
N GLN A 484 -14.45 -13.70 21.72
CA GLN A 484 -15.64 -14.53 22.00
C GLN A 484 -15.26 -15.75 22.85
N ARG A 485 -14.16 -16.44 22.55
CA ARG A 485 -13.66 -17.55 23.38
C ARG A 485 -13.21 -17.08 24.77
N MET A 486 -12.51 -15.95 24.86
CA MET A 486 -12.09 -15.36 26.14
C MET A 486 -13.31 -15.03 27.02
N ARG A 487 -14.34 -14.42 26.44
CA ARG A 487 -15.61 -14.13 27.11
C ARG A 487 -16.33 -15.39 27.58
N ALA A 488 -16.34 -16.44 26.75
CA ALA A 488 -16.96 -17.72 27.12
C ALA A 488 -16.23 -18.43 28.28
N ARG A 489 -14.89 -18.26 28.39
CA ARG A 489 -14.09 -18.81 29.51
C ARG A 489 -14.24 -18.01 30.79
N ASP A 490 -14.22 -16.70 30.68
CA ASP A 490 -14.28 -15.77 31.82
C ASP A 490 -15.04 -14.49 31.43
N PRO A 491 -16.36 -14.47 31.65
CA PRO A 491 -17.18 -13.30 31.30
C PRO A 491 -16.79 -12.03 32.05
N GLY A 492 -16.27 -12.16 33.28
CA GLY A 492 -15.88 -11.03 34.13
C GLY A 492 -14.65 -10.27 33.62
N ASN A 493 -13.74 -10.96 32.94
CA ASN A 493 -12.52 -10.40 32.36
C ASN A 493 -12.58 -10.32 30.83
N ALA A 494 -13.77 -10.28 30.23
CA ALA A 494 -13.94 -10.15 28.79
C ALA A 494 -13.26 -8.86 28.27
N PRO A 495 -12.57 -8.91 27.12
CA PRO A 495 -11.91 -7.74 26.55
C PRO A 495 -12.87 -6.57 26.33
N GLN A 496 -12.45 -5.37 26.69
CA GLN A 496 -13.22 -4.15 26.53
C GLN A 496 -13.15 -3.61 25.09
N MET A 497 -14.23 -2.93 24.64
CA MET A 497 -14.27 -2.25 23.35
C MET A 497 -13.18 -1.19 23.27
N ASN A 498 -12.69 -0.95 22.04
CA ASN A 498 -11.63 0.00 21.73
C ASN A 498 -10.26 -0.32 22.35
N THR A 499 -10.08 -1.51 22.91
CA THR A 499 -8.78 -2.02 23.33
C THR A 499 -8.10 -2.81 22.20
N ARG A 500 -6.78 -2.94 22.26
CA ARG A 500 -6.04 -3.80 21.33
C ARG A 500 -5.88 -5.18 21.93
N ILE A 501 -6.28 -6.17 21.19
CA ILE A 501 -6.22 -7.57 21.59
C ILE A 501 -4.92 -8.18 21.10
N PRO A 502 -4.02 -8.58 22.02
CA PRO A 502 -2.81 -9.30 21.67
C PRO A 502 -3.15 -10.77 21.38
N TYR A 503 -2.48 -11.35 20.40
CA TYR A 503 -2.61 -12.77 20.09
C TYR A 503 -1.36 -13.30 19.40
N VAL A 504 -1.20 -14.62 19.48
CA VAL A 504 -0.11 -15.38 18.84
C VAL A 504 -0.73 -16.54 18.07
N TYR A 505 -0.17 -16.87 16.91
CA TYR A 505 -0.56 -18.04 16.15
C TYR A 505 0.03 -19.31 16.77
N ILE A 506 -0.79 -20.34 16.93
CA ILE A 506 -0.46 -21.57 17.65
C ILE A 506 -0.60 -22.78 16.73
N VAL A 507 0.14 -23.85 17.08
CA VAL A 507 -0.02 -25.16 16.46
C VAL A 507 -1.14 -25.90 17.16
N LYS A 508 -2.13 -26.41 16.41
CA LYS A 508 -3.13 -27.34 16.87
C LYS A 508 -3.01 -28.67 16.12
N ASP A 509 -3.47 -29.75 16.74
CA ASP A 509 -3.30 -31.14 16.26
C ASP A 509 -3.73 -31.37 14.79
N ASP A 510 -4.67 -30.59 14.29
CA ASP A 510 -5.04 -30.56 12.88
C ASP A 510 -5.42 -29.14 12.44
N ASN A 511 -4.47 -28.40 11.87
CA ASN A 511 -4.73 -27.08 11.31
C ASN A 511 -5.43 -27.13 9.93
N LYS A 512 -5.72 -28.32 9.40
CA LYS A 512 -6.39 -28.49 8.10
C LYS A 512 -7.87 -28.15 8.22
N GLY A 513 -8.29 -27.11 7.54
CA GLY A 513 -9.68 -26.67 7.52
C GLY A 513 -10.10 -25.73 8.66
N MET A 514 -9.22 -25.45 9.63
CA MET A 514 -9.50 -24.49 10.71
C MET A 514 -9.48 -23.05 10.20
N LEU A 515 -10.37 -22.24 10.75
CA LEU A 515 -10.37 -20.79 10.50
C LEU A 515 -9.21 -20.12 11.22
N LEU A 516 -8.69 -19.02 10.66
CA LEU A 516 -7.61 -18.26 11.28
C LEU A 516 -7.89 -17.85 12.73
N GLY A 517 -9.17 -17.58 13.07
CA GLY A 517 -9.58 -17.26 14.44
C GLY A 517 -9.44 -18.41 15.44
N GLU A 518 -9.40 -19.64 14.95
CA GLU A 518 -9.22 -20.84 15.77
C GLU A 518 -7.74 -21.18 15.99
N GLN A 519 -6.87 -20.66 15.12
CA GLN A 519 -5.43 -20.87 15.15
C GLN A 519 -4.66 -19.82 15.95
N ILE A 520 -5.34 -18.95 16.68
CA ILE A 520 -4.72 -17.91 17.51
C ILE A 520 -5.15 -18.05 18.98
N GLU A 521 -4.27 -17.60 19.90
CA GLU A 521 -4.58 -17.59 21.32
C GLU A 521 -3.92 -16.38 22.02
N HIS A 522 -4.44 -16.02 23.21
CA HIS A 522 -3.88 -14.96 24.03
C HIS A 522 -2.52 -15.37 24.60
N PRO A 523 -1.49 -14.49 24.63
CA PRO A 523 -0.15 -14.83 25.11
C PRO A 523 -0.13 -15.45 26.51
N ASP A 524 -0.89 -14.90 27.46
CA ASP A 524 -0.94 -15.40 28.83
C ASP A 524 -1.52 -16.81 28.92
N TYR A 525 -2.53 -17.10 28.08
CA TYR A 525 -3.11 -18.44 28.00
C TYR A 525 -2.13 -19.46 27.42
N ILE A 526 -1.33 -19.04 26.44
CA ILE A 526 -0.27 -19.87 25.83
C ILE A 526 0.77 -20.23 26.89
N ASN A 527 1.24 -19.24 27.66
CA ASN A 527 2.22 -19.46 28.73
C ASN A 527 1.69 -20.37 29.84
N ALA A 528 0.41 -20.19 30.23
CA ALA A 528 -0.20 -21.00 31.30
C ALA A 528 -0.45 -22.46 30.91
N HIS A 529 -0.56 -22.77 29.62
CA HIS A 529 -0.90 -24.11 29.11
C HIS A 529 0.19 -24.74 28.24
N ASP A 530 1.38 -24.15 28.17
CA ASP A 530 2.53 -24.61 27.37
C ASP A 530 2.16 -24.92 25.90
N ILE A 531 1.43 -24.02 25.25
CA ILE A 531 0.95 -24.21 23.89
C ILE A 531 2.04 -23.83 22.88
N LYS A 532 2.33 -24.71 21.92
CA LYS A 532 3.37 -24.47 20.89
C LYS A 532 2.98 -23.34 19.94
N VAL A 533 3.90 -22.38 19.74
CA VAL A 533 3.78 -21.30 18.75
C VAL A 533 3.96 -21.86 17.34
N ASN A 534 3.15 -21.37 16.39
CA ASN A 534 3.26 -21.73 14.98
C ASN A 534 4.32 -20.87 14.28
N TYR A 535 5.59 -21.22 14.45
CA TYR A 535 6.71 -20.49 13.82
C TYR A 535 6.61 -20.48 12.29
N LEU A 536 6.14 -21.57 11.68
CA LEU A 536 5.97 -21.69 10.24
C LEU A 536 4.99 -20.65 9.71
N TYR A 537 3.92 -20.35 10.43
CA TYR A 537 2.98 -19.28 10.07
C TYR A 537 3.68 -17.92 9.99
N TYR A 538 4.54 -17.59 10.97
CA TYR A 538 5.27 -16.32 10.98
C TYR A 538 6.28 -16.23 9.84
N ILE A 539 7.01 -17.29 9.59
CA ILE A 539 7.99 -17.37 8.51
C ILE A 539 7.30 -17.21 7.15
N THR A 540 6.22 -17.97 6.89
CA THR A 540 5.56 -17.98 5.59
C THR A 540 4.70 -16.75 5.31
N ASN A 541 3.96 -16.26 6.32
CA ASN A 541 2.95 -15.22 6.11
C ASN A 541 3.40 -13.82 6.51
N GLN A 542 4.35 -13.67 7.44
CA GLN A 542 4.80 -12.36 7.88
C GLN A 542 6.21 -12.01 7.37
N ILE A 543 7.16 -12.95 7.40
CA ILE A 543 8.58 -12.68 7.10
C ILE A 543 8.88 -12.86 5.62
N ARG A 544 8.47 -13.98 5.01
CA ARG A 544 8.85 -14.37 3.66
C ARG A 544 8.58 -13.30 2.61
N ASN A 545 7.33 -12.90 2.44
CA ASN A 545 6.97 -11.97 1.37
C ASN A 545 7.67 -10.61 1.46
N PRO A 546 7.72 -9.93 2.62
CA PRO A 546 8.46 -8.67 2.72
C PRO A 546 9.97 -8.82 2.53
N ALA A 547 10.58 -9.89 3.06
CA ALA A 547 12.00 -10.15 2.86
C ALA A 547 12.31 -10.40 1.39
N THR A 548 11.52 -11.24 0.72
CA THR A 548 11.66 -11.54 -0.72
C THR A 548 11.52 -10.28 -1.56
N GLN A 549 10.50 -9.44 -1.33
CA GLN A 549 10.33 -8.18 -2.07
C GLN A 549 11.55 -7.25 -2.01
N PHE A 550 12.25 -7.23 -0.88
CA PHE A 550 13.45 -6.41 -0.75
C PHE A 550 14.69 -7.09 -1.34
N PHE A 551 14.95 -8.34 -0.95
CA PHE A 551 16.19 -9.01 -1.32
C PHE A 551 16.25 -9.42 -2.79
N GLU A 552 15.12 -9.68 -3.46
CA GLU A 552 15.06 -9.90 -4.92
C GLU A 552 15.61 -8.72 -5.74
N LEU A 553 15.61 -7.50 -5.20
CA LEU A 553 16.22 -6.35 -5.88
C LEU A 553 17.75 -6.44 -5.93
N ILE A 554 18.35 -7.28 -5.10
CA ILE A 554 19.79 -7.35 -4.87
C ILE A 554 20.33 -8.73 -5.21
N ASN A 555 19.65 -9.79 -4.73
CA ASN A 555 20.07 -11.19 -4.90
C ASN A 555 18.86 -12.14 -4.86
N ASN A 556 18.80 -13.10 -5.78
CA ASN A 556 17.73 -14.08 -5.87
C ASN A 556 17.83 -15.26 -4.89
N ASP A 557 18.96 -15.42 -4.17
CA ASP A 557 19.19 -16.54 -3.24
C ASP A 557 18.22 -16.57 -2.05
N VAL A 558 17.48 -15.49 -1.83
CA VAL A 558 16.48 -15.38 -0.75
C VAL A 558 15.40 -16.48 -0.85
N HIS A 559 15.05 -16.91 -2.06
CA HIS A 559 14.04 -17.96 -2.27
C HIS A 559 14.49 -19.32 -1.72
N ASP A 560 15.76 -19.67 -1.91
CA ASP A 560 16.33 -20.93 -1.46
C ASP A 560 16.41 -20.98 0.06
N ILE A 561 16.72 -19.85 0.71
CA ILE A 561 16.73 -19.75 2.17
C ILE A 561 15.35 -20.12 2.74
N PHE A 562 14.28 -19.56 2.21
CA PHE A 562 12.93 -19.86 2.69
C PHE A 562 12.46 -21.25 2.33
N THR A 563 12.80 -21.75 1.14
CA THR A 563 12.39 -23.08 0.68
C THR A 563 13.00 -24.17 1.56
N ASN A 564 14.27 -24.06 1.90
CA ASN A 564 14.97 -25.02 2.75
C ASN A 564 14.38 -25.04 4.16
N ILE A 565 14.25 -23.87 4.80
CA ILE A 565 13.71 -23.78 6.17
C ILE A 565 12.25 -24.26 6.26
N ILE A 566 11.41 -23.93 5.28
CA ILE A 566 10.02 -24.36 5.25
C ILE A 566 9.91 -25.88 5.07
N ASN A 567 10.75 -26.48 4.24
CA ASN A 567 10.75 -27.91 4.03
C ASN A 567 11.23 -28.67 5.28
N ASP A 568 12.28 -28.18 5.94
CA ASP A 568 12.80 -28.77 7.16
C ASP A 568 11.78 -28.72 8.31
N GLU A 569 11.12 -27.56 8.52
CA GLU A 569 10.09 -27.41 9.55
C GLU A 569 8.81 -28.21 9.25
N ASN A 570 8.38 -28.32 8.00
CA ASN A 570 7.27 -29.16 7.63
C ASN A 570 7.55 -30.64 7.94
N LYS A 571 8.76 -31.10 7.67
CA LYS A 571 9.18 -32.47 8.00
C LYS A 571 9.18 -32.71 9.51
N ALA A 572 9.73 -31.78 10.30
CA ALA A 572 9.75 -31.86 11.75
C ALA A 572 8.33 -31.88 12.35
N ASN A 573 7.40 -31.06 11.82
CA ASN A 573 6.01 -31.06 12.25
C ASN A 573 5.30 -32.37 11.86
N GLU A 574 5.51 -32.93 10.67
CA GLU A 574 4.96 -34.25 10.28
C GLU A 574 5.44 -35.36 11.20
N GLU A 575 6.71 -35.37 11.57
CA GLU A 575 7.28 -36.34 12.52
C GLU A 575 6.67 -36.18 13.94
N MET A 576 6.48 -34.95 14.41
CA MET A 576 5.85 -34.67 15.70
C MET A 576 4.39 -35.15 15.72
N PHE A 577 3.59 -34.84 14.70
CA PHE A 577 2.19 -35.28 14.60
C PHE A 577 2.08 -36.81 14.53
N THR A 578 3.00 -37.46 13.85
CA THR A 578 3.05 -38.93 13.81
C THR A 578 3.31 -39.52 15.21
N LYS A 579 4.21 -38.93 15.99
CA LYS A 579 4.49 -39.34 17.38
C LYS A 579 3.25 -39.13 18.28
N ILE A 580 2.61 -37.93 18.20
CA ILE A 580 1.42 -37.62 18.99
C ILE A 580 0.26 -38.57 18.64
N SER A 581 0.07 -38.86 17.35
CA SER A 581 -0.97 -39.81 16.91
C SER A 581 -0.72 -41.21 17.46
N LYS A 582 0.52 -41.71 17.43
CA LYS A 582 0.89 -43.01 18.03
C LYS A 582 0.60 -43.02 19.53
N THR A 583 1.00 -41.98 20.27
CA THR A 583 0.77 -41.88 21.73
C THR A 583 -0.71 -41.79 22.07
N LYS A 584 -1.53 -41.03 21.31
CA LYS A 584 -2.99 -40.97 21.52
C LYS A 584 -3.67 -42.31 21.23
N THR A 585 -3.24 -43.00 20.17
CA THR A 585 -3.71 -44.34 19.81
C THR A 585 -3.36 -45.35 20.91
N GLN A 586 -2.14 -45.34 21.43
CA GLN A 586 -1.74 -46.19 22.56
C GLN A 586 -2.57 -45.92 23.82
N LYS A 587 -2.80 -44.65 24.17
CA LYS A 587 -3.65 -44.27 25.30
C LYS A 587 -5.11 -44.70 25.12
N LEU A 588 -5.64 -44.62 23.88
CA LEU A 588 -6.98 -45.05 23.56
C LEU A 588 -7.11 -46.57 23.75
N PHE A 589 -6.20 -47.37 23.21
CA PHE A 589 -6.20 -48.81 23.35
C PHE A 589 -6.02 -49.27 24.81
N SER A 590 -5.17 -48.58 25.59
CA SER A 590 -5.04 -48.87 27.01
C SER A 590 -6.31 -48.53 27.80
N SER A 591 -7.10 -47.52 27.40
CA SER A 591 -8.40 -47.21 28.03
C SER A 591 -9.49 -48.27 27.74
N TYR A 592 -9.33 -49.07 26.70
CA TYR A 592 -10.16 -50.24 26.37
C TYR A 592 -9.65 -51.56 26.96
N GLY A 593 -8.66 -51.50 27.87
CA GLY A 593 -8.15 -52.67 28.58
C GLY A 593 -7.07 -53.47 27.85
N PHE A 594 -6.58 -52.99 26.73
CA PHE A 594 -5.42 -53.57 26.04
C PHE A 594 -4.14 -53.14 26.79
N ARG A 595 -3.45 -54.09 27.41
CA ARG A 595 -2.09 -53.87 27.96
C ARG A 595 -1.10 -54.22 26.84
N PHE A 596 -0.30 -53.24 26.50
CA PHE A 596 0.88 -53.45 25.65
C PHE A 596 2.02 -53.89 26.56
N ASP A 597 2.28 -55.19 26.63
CA ASP A 597 3.51 -55.69 27.25
C ASP A 597 4.68 -55.42 26.28
N SER A 598 5.71 -54.81 26.79
CA SER A 598 6.83 -54.24 26.03
C SER A 598 7.79 -55.26 25.43
N ASP A 599 7.52 -56.58 25.57
CA ASP A 599 8.50 -57.63 25.29
C ASP A 599 8.07 -58.73 24.32
N THR A 600 7.01 -58.56 23.53
CA THR A 600 6.70 -59.52 22.44
C THR A 600 6.55 -58.84 21.08
N ASP A 601 7.43 -59.23 20.14
CA ASP A 601 7.54 -58.65 18.80
C ASP A 601 6.29 -58.86 17.90
N ASP A 602 5.38 -59.77 18.23
CA ASP A 602 4.23 -60.15 17.40
C ASP A 602 3.07 -59.15 17.48
N ASP A 603 2.82 -58.52 18.64
CA ASP A 603 1.74 -57.54 18.80
C ASP A 603 2.08 -56.18 18.16
N ASN A 604 3.35 -55.82 18.11
CA ASN A 604 3.85 -54.65 17.40
C ASN A 604 3.62 -54.71 15.87
N ASP A 605 3.60 -55.92 15.30
CA ASP A 605 3.44 -56.09 13.84
C ASP A 605 2.00 -55.89 13.39
N VAL A 606 0.99 -56.28 14.18
CA VAL A 606 -0.44 -56.07 13.90
C VAL A 606 -0.84 -54.61 14.01
N VAL A 607 -0.39 -53.95 15.08
CA VAL A 607 -0.65 -52.51 15.33
C VAL A 607 0.12 -51.65 14.31
N SER A 608 1.36 -52.03 13.99
CA SER A 608 2.17 -51.40 12.96
C SER A 608 1.55 -51.52 11.58
N LYS A 609 1.01 -52.69 11.20
CA LYS A 609 0.30 -52.93 9.95
C LYS A 609 -1.01 -52.13 9.88
N TYR A 610 -1.76 -52.03 10.96
CA TYR A 610 -2.99 -51.23 11.00
C TYR A 610 -2.70 -49.71 10.92
N ILE A 611 -1.69 -49.22 11.64
CA ILE A 611 -1.26 -47.82 11.58
C ILE A 611 -0.71 -47.49 10.19
N THR A 612 0.06 -48.40 9.59
CA THR A 612 0.59 -48.24 8.23
C THR A 612 -0.54 -48.22 7.21
N LYS A 613 -1.55 -49.05 7.35
CA LYS A 613 -2.73 -49.09 6.48
C LYS A 613 -3.56 -47.80 6.58
N VAL A 614 -3.82 -47.29 7.79
CA VAL A 614 -4.53 -46.02 8.01
C VAL A 614 -3.71 -44.81 7.51
N ALA A 615 -2.37 -44.87 7.67
CA ALA A 615 -1.47 -43.84 7.14
C ALA A 615 -1.42 -43.87 5.59
N GLU A 616 -1.45 -45.03 4.97
CA GLU A 616 -1.54 -45.19 3.50
C GLU A 616 -2.90 -44.74 2.95
N GLU A 617 -3.99 -45.08 3.61
CA GLU A 617 -5.33 -44.62 3.24
C GLU A 617 -5.44 -43.09 3.33
N ASN A 618 -4.87 -42.46 4.35
CA ASN A 618 -4.78 -41.02 4.47
C ASN A 618 -3.84 -40.41 3.43
N LYS A 619 -2.68 -41.03 3.14
CA LYS A 619 -1.76 -40.63 2.06
C LYS A 619 -2.43 -40.67 0.68
N ASN A 620 -3.27 -41.70 0.43
CA ASN A 620 -4.04 -41.84 -0.80
C ASN A 620 -5.19 -40.83 -0.91
N LYS A 621 -5.86 -40.49 0.20
CA LYS A 621 -6.81 -39.37 0.26
C LYS A 621 -6.14 -38.03 -0.05
N ILE A 622 -4.95 -37.77 0.50
CA ILE A 622 -4.15 -36.55 0.24
C ILE A 622 -3.67 -36.50 -1.23
N LYS A 623 -3.23 -37.65 -1.81
CA LYS A 623 -2.88 -37.71 -3.24
C LYS A 623 -4.06 -37.46 -4.16
N LYS A 624 -5.26 -37.96 -3.83
CA LYS A 624 -6.50 -37.67 -4.56
C LYS A 624 -6.87 -36.18 -4.47
N MET A 625 -6.74 -35.56 -3.29
CA MET A 625 -6.97 -34.11 -3.12
C MET A 625 -5.95 -33.25 -3.89
N LYS A 626 -4.66 -33.62 -3.85
CA LYS A 626 -3.61 -32.92 -4.64
C LYS A 626 -3.84 -33.05 -6.16
N LYS A 627 -4.43 -34.16 -6.63
CA LYS A 627 -4.78 -34.36 -8.04
C LYS A 627 -5.98 -33.52 -8.47
N VAL A 628 -6.92 -33.30 -7.58
CA VAL A 628 -8.08 -32.40 -7.78
C VAL A 628 -7.64 -30.93 -7.82
N CYS A 629 -6.75 -30.51 -6.90
CA CYS A 629 -6.18 -29.15 -6.90
C CYS A 629 -5.30 -28.86 -8.13
N LYS A 630 -4.56 -29.85 -8.64
CA LYS A 630 -3.79 -29.68 -9.89
C LYS A 630 -4.69 -29.57 -11.13
N ARG A 631 -5.83 -30.25 -11.17
CA ARG A 631 -6.80 -30.14 -12.27
C ARG A 631 -7.51 -28.77 -12.28
N SER A 632 -7.78 -28.17 -11.12
CA SER A 632 -8.36 -26.81 -11.03
C SER A 632 -7.41 -25.71 -11.44
N ASN A 633 -6.08 -25.91 -11.30
CA ASN A 633 -5.08 -24.93 -11.74
C ASN A 633 -4.75 -25.02 -13.23
N VAL A 634 -4.93 -26.19 -13.86
CA VAL A 634 -4.74 -26.35 -15.31
C VAL A 634 -5.88 -25.75 -16.11
N THR A 635 -7.11 -25.74 -15.57
CA THR A 635 -8.26 -25.09 -16.21
C THR A 635 -8.24 -23.55 -16.11
N LYS A 636 -7.45 -22.98 -15.20
CA LYS A 636 -7.27 -21.51 -15.13
C LYS A 636 -6.22 -20.98 -16.10
N ASN A 637 -5.22 -21.78 -16.46
CA ASN A 637 -4.17 -21.35 -17.40
C ASN A 637 -4.54 -21.50 -18.88
N ASN A 638 -5.61 -22.24 -19.22
CA ASN A 638 -6.06 -22.42 -20.62
C ASN A 638 -7.14 -21.42 -21.05
N LYS A 639 -7.50 -20.41 -20.23
CA LYS A 639 -8.42 -19.33 -20.60
C LYS A 639 -7.76 -17.97 -20.90
N SER A 640 -6.41 -17.91 -20.90
CA SER A 640 -5.67 -16.66 -21.19
C SER A 640 -4.93 -16.64 -22.54
N THR A 641 -5.17 -17.61 -23.42
CA THR A 641 -4.60 -17.61 -24.77
C THR A 641 -5.66 -17.94 -25.83
N SER A 642 -6.62 -17.02 -26.02
CA SER A 642 -7.34 -16.85 -27.27
C SER A 642 -8.18 -15.58 -27.19
N CYS A 643 -7.60 -14.46 -27.57
CA CYS A 643 -8.23 -13.37 -28.32
C CYS A 643 -7.13 -12.43 -28.78
N SER A 644 -6.86 -12.53 -30.05
CA SER A 644 -6.10 -11.59 -30.88
C SER A 644 -6.72 -10.20 -30.86
#